data_25e9f72bee9cff8d9401f63c2bd31542
#
_entry.id   25e9f72bee9cff8d9401f63c2bd31542
#
_cell.length_a   1.000
_cell.length_b   1.000
_cell.length_c   1.000
_cell.angle_alpha   90.00
_cell.angle_beta   90.00
_cell.angle_gamma   90.00
#
_symmetry.space_group_name_H-M   'P 1'
#
loop_
_entity.id
_entity.type
_entity.pdbx_description
1 polymer ?
#
loop_
_entity_poly.entity_id
_entity_poly.type
_entity_poly.pdbx_seq_one_letter_code
_entity_poly.pdbx_strand_id
1 'polypeptide(L)'
;PHFGDPRRRDAAGNIRMVYGSVREFAADQAELFAGRGSFTPRHASSSAETPTPHHVIIADVDDPQWEYVISVDGVDGVTFFDLTGSALWTGNPERVLKFTNDIGVIEALPRDRDTWMVIDDNKWFFALADDVTESEAEQFAQRVARWRLAEAYEEIGQRVAQIGARDILSYYGIEDPSEIDFDALWSSRRDALTSRSRLRIPFGNRSDNGELLFLDMKSLDEGGDGPHGVMSGTTGSGKSTLVRTVLESLMLAHPPDELQFVLADLKGGSAVKPFSGVPHVSRIITDLEEDQALMERFLDSLWGEIARRKAVCDNAGVDDAKEYNEMRSRMRARGQDIPPLPMLVVVIDEFYEWFRIMPTAVDVLDSIGRQGRAYWIHLMMASQTIESRAEKLMENMGYRLVLKARTAGAAQAAGVPNAVNLPAQAGLGYFRKSLDEIVRFQAEFLWRDYRRGVSLDDDGPAMLTHSVDYIRPQLFTTGFTPIEVSVTGPDDFDALTNGDSVNGEAFGGNGASAPEEEEEEEAIRTPKVGTVIIDQLRRIDFQPYRLWQPPLDRPIPIEELVNRFLDRPWQEQYGTSLDLVFPVGVVDRPFKHDQPPWTVDTSGPGSNVLILGAGGSGKTTALQTLITSAALTHTPEQVQFYALAYSSTALTTVAALPHVGEVVGPTDPYGVRRTVAELLALLRERKHTFLEYDVPSMEVFRRRKFLGEAGRVPNDGFGDIFLVIDNYRALAEENEVLIEQVNQIINQGPSFGIHVVATADRESELRPPVRSGFGSRIELRLAAVEDAKLVRSRFAKDVPVKPGRGMVAVNYVRLDSDPQSGLHTLVARPALSDTPDNVFASDSVAAAVSQVAVGHAPPVRRLPAKFGLDQVRTLAKADRRQNVGAGGIAWAINELDLQPVYLNFAENAHLMVTGRRECGRTTTLATIMAEIGRVYEPGASIAAPTSRPSAQVWLVDPRRQLLTTLGTDYVEKFAYNLDGVAAMMNELGDVLARREPPPGLSAEEL
;
A
#
# COMPACT_ATOMS: atom_id res chain seq x y z
N PRO A 1 49.24 -22.12 30.97
CA PRO A 1 47.77 -21.92 31.10
C PRO A 1 47.33 -20.51 30.61
N HIS A 2 48.23 -19.50 30.54
CA HIS A 2 47.84 -18.18 30.12
C HIS A 2 47.77 -18.02 28.58
N PHE A 3 48.48 -18.82 27.83
CA PHE A 3 48.59 -18.73 26.38
C PHE A 3 47.57 -19.63 25.64
N GLY A 4 46.89 -20.54 26.31
CA GLY A 4 46.05 -21.57 25.69
C GLY A 4 44.58 -21.23 25.49
N ASP A 5 44.08 -20.12 26.01
CA ASP A 5 42.65 -19.77 25.80
C ASP A 5 42.47 -18.74 24.69
N PRO A 6 41.99 -19.14 23.52
CA PRO A 6 41.79 -18.23 22.39
C PRO A 6 40.79 -17.11 22.66
N ARG A 7 40.04 -17.16 23.74
CA ARG A 7 39.07 -16.14 24.15
C ARG A 7 39.68 -15.08 25.07
N ARG A 8 40.91 -15.29 25.60
CA ARG A 8 41.60 -14.30 26.43
C ARG A 8 42.38 -13.32 25.56
N ARG A 9 41.92 -12.10 25.54
CA ARG A 9 42.69 -10.96 25.11
C ARG A 9 43.62 -10.54 26.27
N ASP A 10 44.76 -9.95 25.96
CA ASP A 10 45.55 -9.32 26.99
C ASP A 10 44.79 -8.14 27.63
N ALA A 11 45.30 -7.56 28.69
CA ALA A 11 44.69 -6.41 29.38
C ALA A 11 44.52 -5.17 28.48
N ALA A 12 45.16 -5.13 27.30
CA ALA A 12 45.04 -4.09 26.29
C ALA A 12 44.03 -4.43 25.20
N GLY A 13 43.47 -5.62 25.24
CA GLY A 13 42.37 -6.01 24.37
C GLY A 13 42.70 -6.34 22.90
N ASN A 14 43.97 -6.22 22.49
CA ASN A 14 44.31 -6.15 21.07
C ASN A 14 45.23 -7.24 20.53
N ILE A 15 45.84 -8.08 21.38
CA ILE A 15 46.78 -9.09 20.88
C ILE A 15 46.28 -10.48 21.20
N ARG A 16 45.78 -11.14 20.19
CA ARG A 16 45.50 -12.57 20.25
C ARG A 16 46.79 -13.33 19.96
N MET A 17 47.23 -14.12 20.91
CA MET A 17 48.52 -14.84 20.83
C MET A 17 48.37 -16.29 20.35
N VAL A 18 47.17 -16.84 20.33
CA VAL A 18 46.93 -18.22 19.93
C VAL A 18 45.77 -18.29 18.93
N TYR A 19 45.99 -18.91 17.81
CA TYR A 19 45.04 -19.05 16.71
C TYR A 19 44.75 -20.53 16.46
N GLY A 20 43.52 -20.86 16.17
CA GLY A 20 43.09 -22.21 15.87
C GLY A 20 43.31 -22.66 14.42
N SER A 21 43.68 -21.73 13.52
CA SER A 21 43.96 -22.03 12.11
C SER A 21 44.85 -20.96 11.48
N VAL A 22 45.60 -21.34 10.43
CA VAL A 22 46.41 -20.41 9.63
C VAL A 22 45.60 -19.30 9.01
N ARG A 23 44.37 -19.61 8.55
CA ARG A 23 43.44 -18.65 7.97
C ARG A 23 43.02 -17.56 8.95
N GLU A 24 42.79 -17.94 10.20
CA GLU A 24 42.39 -17.02 11.25
C GLU A 24 43.58 -16.11 11.64
N PHE A 25 44.75 -16.68 11.75
CA PHE A 25 46.02 -15.94 11.96
C PHE A 25 46.26 -14.95 10.80
N ALA A 26 46.17 -15.41 9.55
CA ALA A 26 46.41 -14.60 8.37
C ALA A 26 45.41 -13.41 8.29
N ALA A 27 44.13 -13.63 8.59
CA ALA A 27 43.13 -12.58 8.59
C ALA A 27 43.40 -11.48 9.66
N ASP A 28 43.90 -11.89 10.81
CA ASP A 28 44.17 -10.95 11.93
C ASP A 28 45.51 -10.20 11.77
N GLN A 29 46.49 -10.84 11.15
CA GLN A 29 47.86 -10.32 11.08
C GLN A 29 48.27 -9.83 9.67
N ALA A 30 47.36 -9.85 8.68
CA ALA A 30 47.66 -9.49 7.30
C ALA A 30 48.24 -8.08 7.14
N GLU A 31 47.75 -7.10 7.89
CA GLU A 31 48.24 -5.72 7.85
C GLU A 31 49.63 -5.59 8.45
N LEU A 32 49.93 -6.37 9.49
CA LEU A 32 51.25 -6.35 10.16
C LEU A 32 52.33 -6.83 9.19
N PHE A 33 52.06 -7.81 8.36
CA PHE A 33 53.03 -8.36 7.41
C PHE A 33 53.06 -7.63 6.06
N ALA A 34 51.95 -7.01 5.64
CA ALA A 34 51.86 -6.31 4.36
C ALA A 34 52.83 -5.11 4.23
N GLY A 35 53.24 -4.52 5.34
CA GLY A 35 54.20 -3.40 5.39
C GLY A 35 55.66 -3.82 5.51
N ARG A 36 55.92 -5.15 5.67
CA ARG A 36 57.29 -5.66 5.88
C ARG A 36 57.84 -6.25 4.60
N GLY A 37 59.11 -5.94 4.31
CA GLY A 37 59.77 -6.51 3.10
C GLY A 37 60.19 -7.97 3.32
N SER A 38 60.71 -8.61 2.25
CA SER A 38 61.34 -9.91 2.33
C SER A 38 62.58 -9.84 3.19
N PHE A 39 62.82 -10.93 3.91
CA PHE A 39 63.99 -11.03 4.79
C PHE A 39 65.26 -10.85 4.01
N THR A 40 66.11 -9.96 4.50
CA THR A 40 67.48 -9.74 3.94
C THR A 40 68.49 -9.98 5.04
N PRO A 41 69.44 -10.92 4.84
CA PRO A 41 70.49 -11.15 5.82
C PRO A 41 71.26 -9.87 6.11
N ARG A 42 71.49 -9.59 7.38
CA ARG A 42 72.18 -8.39 7.86
C ARG A 42 73.50 -8.75 8.50
N HIS A 43 74.53 -8.07 8.11
CA HIS A 43 75.83 -8.22 8.73
C HIS A 43 75.97 -7.33 9.98
N ALA A 44 76.78 -7.73 10.94
CA ALA A 44 77.01 -6.99 12.20
C ALA A 44 77.45 -5.52 12.02
N SER A 45 77.78 -5.14 10.78
CA SER A 45 78.22 -3.77 10.42
C SER A 45 77.11 -3.00 9.64
N SER A 46 75.94 -3.57 9.38
CA SER A 46 74.88 -2.88 8.66
C SER A 46 74.12 -1.91 9.55
N SER A 47 73.93 -0.68 9.13
CA SER A 47 73.25 0.37 9.85
C SER A 47 71.70 0.29 9.69
N ALA A 48 71.19 -0.72 9.05
CA ALA A 48 69.73 -0.90 8.86
C ALA A 48 69.13 -1.45 10.15
N GLU A 49 68.15 -0.73 10.72
CA GLU A 49 67.40 -1.17 11.88
C GLU A 49 66.45 -2.31 11.51
N THR A 50 66.35 -3.32 12.41
CA THR A 50 65.35 -4.39 12.26
C THR A 50 64.01 -3.82 12.60
N PRO A 51 62.94 -4.15 11.83
CA PRO A 51 61.59 -3.76 12.17
C PRO A 51 61.21 -4.21 13.58
N THR A 52 60.76 -3.29 14.39
CA THR A 52 60.26 -3.57 15.76
C THR A 52 58.75 -3.47 15.81
N PRO A 53 58.11 -4.31 16.58
CA PRO A 53 58.63 -5.46 17.31
C PRO A 53 59.02 -6.63 16.39
N HIS A 54 59.98 -7.43 16.84
CA HIS A 54 60.33 -8.72 16.20
C HIS A 54 59.28 -9.76 16.60
N HIS A 55 58.68 -10.44 15.60
CA HIS A 55 57.64 -11.45 15.82
C HIS A 55 58.25 -12.84 15.79
N VAL A 56 57.86 -13.66 16.75
CA VAL A 56 58.18 -15.09 16.78
C VAL A 56 56.87 -15.85 16.59
N ILE A 57 56.78 -16.64 15.52
CA ILE A 57 55.63 -17.46 15.23
C ILE A 57 56.00 -18.92 15.43
N ILE A 58 55.20 -19.64 16.21
CA ILE A 58 55.34 -21.07 16.47
C ILE A 58 54.14 -21.77 15.86
N ALA A 59 54.33 -22.59 14.85
CA ALA A 59 53.31 -23.29 14.12
C ALA A 59 53.35 -24.79 14.44
N ASP A 60 52.20 -25.29 14.95
CA ASP A 60 51.93 -26.73 15.17
C ASP A 60 50.76 -27.17 14.32
N VAL A 61 50.67 -26.66 13.08
CA VAL A 61 49.60 -26.96 12.11
C VAL A 61 50.23 -27.05 10.73
N ASP A 62 50.10 -28.26 10.10
CA ASP A 62 50.53 -28.48 8.75
C ASP A 62 49.42 -27.99 7.78
N ASP A 63 49.58 -26.75 7.28
CA ASP A 63 48.62 -26.08 6.39
C ASP A 63 49.38 -25.42 5.22
N PRO A 64 49.07 -25.77 3.96
CA PRO A 64 49.65 -25.16 2.77
C PRO A 64 49.47 -23.64 2.69
N GLN A 65 48.53 -23.06 3.44
CA GLN A 65 48.29 -21.60 3.44
C GLN A 65 49.41 -20.81 4.06
N TRP A 66 50.36 -21.44 4.81
CA TRP A 66 51.55 -20.76 5.33
C TRP A 66 52.41 -20.11 4.22
N GLU A 67 52.45 -20.73 3.00
CA GLU A 67 53.20 -20.16 1.86
C GLU A 67 52.67 -18.78 1.43
N TYR A 68 51.37 -18.52 1.64
CA TYR A 68 50.73 -17.22 1.32
C TYR A 68 50.90 -16.19 2.45
N VAL A 69 51.19 -16.58 3.65
CA VAL A 69 51.32 -15.70 4.81
C VAL A 69 52.79 -15.29 5.03
N ILE A 70 53.67 -16.25 4.91
CA ILE A 70 55.09 -16.08 5.10
C ILE A 70 55.79 -16.61 3.84
N SER A 71 56.35 -15.73 3.02
CA SER A 71 57.03 -16.13 1.79
C SER A 71 58.22 -17.08 2.09
N VAL A 72 58.54 -17.95 1.13
CA VAL A 72 59.73 -18.85 1.21
C VAL A 72 61.03 -18.06 1.47
N ASP A 73 61.09 -16.82 1.04
CA ASP A 73 62.20 -15.90 1.30
C ASP A 73 62.21 -15.31 2.72
N GLY A 74 61.20 -15.62 3.53
CA GLY A 74 61.04 -15.05 4.86
C GLY A 74 60.53 -13.60 4.86
N VAL A 75 60.08 -13.13 6.03
CA VAL A 75 59.62 -11.75 6.24
C VAL A 75 60.56 -11.06 7.21
N ASP A 76 60.93 -9.82 6.92
CA ASP A 76 61.85 -9.07 7.76
C ASP A 76 61.26 -8.82 9.16
N GLY A 77 62.06 -9.09 10.21
CA GLY A 77 61.63 -9.00 11.61
C GLY A 77 60.63 -10.09 12.06
N VAL A 78 60.62 -11.26 11.38
CA VAL A 78 59.79 -12.42 11.74
C VAL A 78 60.69 -13.66 11.83
N THR A 79 60.56 -14.41 12.92
CA THR A 79 61.15 -15.74 13.07
C THR A 79 60.00 -16.77 13.14
N PHE A 80 60.06 -17.79 12.29
CA PHE A 80 59.07 -18.82 12.22
C PHE A 80 59.61 -20.17 12.68
N PHE A 81 58.94 -20.81 13.62
CA PHE A 81 59.22 -22.15 14.11
C PHE A 81 58.10 -23.12 13.61
N ASP A 82 58.47 -24.03 12.76
CA ASP A 82 57.57 -25.12 12.31
C ASP A 82 57.85 -26.37 13.14
N LEU A 83 56.85 -26.77 13.94
CA LEU A 83 56.88 -27.92 14.80
C LEU A 83 56.35 -29.17 14.09
N THR A 84 55.75 -29.01 12.91
CA THR A 84 55.08 -30.15 12.19
C THR A 84 56.05 -30.96 11.37
N GLY A 85 57.25 -30.40 11.04
CA GLY A 85 58.22 -31.02 10.16
C GLY A 85 57.74 -31.16 8.71
N SER A 86 56.80 -30.28 8.31
CA SER A 86 56.23 -30.28 6.98
C SER A 86 57.26 -29.94 5.91
N ALA A 87 57.13 -30.51 4.72
CA ALA A 87 58.04 -30.29 3.61
C ALA A 87 57.92 -28.93 2.92
N LEU A 88 57.06 -28.03 3.39
CA LEU A 88 56.74 -26.73 2.76
C LEU A 88 58.00 -25.83 2.65
N TRP A 89 58.95 -25.93 3.56
CA TRP A 89 60.13 -25.08 3.64
C TRP A 89 61.40 -25.71 3.04
N THR A 90 61.31 -26.88 2.47
CA THR A 90 62.47 -27.63 1.95
C THR A 90 63.10 -27.05 0.69
N GLY A 91 62.43 -26.03 0.07
CA GLY A 91 62.90 -25.39 -1.14
C GLY A 91 64.09 -24.40 -0.94
N ASN A 92 64.40 -23.99 0.31
CA ASN A 92 65.53 -23.14 0.60
C ASN A 92 66.25 -23.57 1.89
N PRO A 93 67.02 -24.64 1.82
CA PRO A 93 67.67 -25.24 2.99
C PRO A 93 68.69 -24.29 3.65
N GLU A 94 69.15 -23.25 2.99
CA GLU A 94 70.09 -22.25 3.48
C GLU A 94 69.51 -21.45 4.69
N ARG A 95 68.19 -21.46 4.83
CA ARG A 95 67.52 -20.65 5.84
C ARG A 95 66.80 -21.49 6.92
N VAL A 96 66.95 -22.82 6.90
CA VAL A 96 66.25 -23.74 7.75
C VAL A 96 67.19 -24.38 8.75
N LEU A 97 66.83 -24.37 10.03
CA LEU A 97 67.44 -25.24 11.05
C LEU A 97 66.52 -26.45 11.24
N LYS A 98 67.03 -27.66 11.02
CA LYS A 98 66.24 -28.89 11.14
C LYS A 98 66.60 -29.64 12.40
N PHE A 99 65.61 -29.87 13.26
CA PHE A 99 65.73 -30.79 14.40
C PHE A 99 65.53 -32.20 13.92
N THR A 100 66.45 -33.10 14.19
CA THR A 100 66.36 -34.50 13.84
C THR A 100 65.50 -35.27 14.85
N ASN A 101 65.05 -36.48 14.44
CA ASN A 101 64.30 -37.34 15.34
C ASN A 101 65.13 -37.90 16.52
N ASP A 102 66.44 -37.73 16.51
CA ASP A 102 67.31 -38.04 17.67
C ASP A 102 67.25 -36.86 18.64
N ILE A 103 66.89 -37.17 19.89
CA ILE A 103 66.68 -36.21 20.94
C ILE A 103 67.90 -35.29 21.06
N GLY A 104 67.68 -34.00 20.87
CA GLY A 104 68.69 -32.96 21.08
C GLY A 104 69.68 -32.76 19.92
N VAL A 105 69.50 -33.37 18.76
CA VAL A 105 70.41 -33.15 17.62
C VAL A 105 69.81 -32.15 16.65
N ILE A 106 70.56 -31.10 16.32
CA ILE A 106 70.24 -30.08 15.35
C ILE A 106 71.12 -30.26 14.12
N GLU A 107 70.55 -30.33 12.92
CA GLU A 107 71.26 -30.32 11.65
C GLU A 107 71.21 -28.90 11.02
N ALA A 108 72.37 -28.38 10.63
CA ALA A 108 72.47 -27.13 9.92
C ALA A 108 73.52 -27.14 8.83
N LEU A 109 73.30 -26.43 7.71
CA LEU A 109 74.34 -26.25 6.76
C LEU A 109 75.36 -25.16 7.20
N PRO A 110 76.64 -25.35 6.89
CA PRO A 110 77.67 -24.39 7.25
C PRO A 110 77.45 -23.11 6.45
N ARG A 111 77.51 -21.97 7.17
CA ARG A 111 77.31 -20.65 6.59
C ARG A 111 78.54 -19.77 6.85
N ASP A 112 78.88 -18.98 5.83
CA ASP A 112 79.89 -17.92 5.99
C ASP A 112 79.32 -16.86 6.96
N ARG A 113 80.24 -16.41 7.87
CA ARG A 113 79.88 -15.44 8.91
C ARG A 113 79.46 -14.08 8.41
N ASP A 114 80.01 -13.71 7.26
CA ASP A 114 79.88 -12.33 6.74
C ASP A 114 78.77 -12.24 5.67
N THR A 115 78.56 -13.30 4.86
CA THR A 115 77.64 -13.36 3.75
C THR A 115 76.37 -14.16 4.02
N TRP A 116 76.38 -14.96 5.07
CA TRP A 116 75.31 -15.95 5.39
C TRP A 116 75.03 -16.94 4.31
N MET A 117 75.94 -17.06 3.32
CA MET A 117 75.83 -18.06 2.28
C MET A 117 76.34 -19.40 2.78
N VAL A 118 75.70 -20.50 2.26
CA VAL A 118 76.16 -21.82 2.55
C VAL A 118 77.55 -22.05 1.93
N ILE A 119 78.54 -22.44 2.75
CA ILE A 119 79.95 -22.66 2.34
C ILE A 119 80.08 -24.01 1.63
N ASP A 120 79.33 -25.03 2.07
CA ASP A 120 79.38 -26.39 1.57
C ASP A 120 78.01 -27.08 1.83
N ASP A 121 77.26 -27.32 0.75
CA ASP A 121 75.95 -27.91 0.78
C ASP A 121 75.96 -29.43 1.02
N ASN A 122 77.14 -30.05 1.06
CA ASN A 122 77.34 -31.46 1.34
C ASN A 122 77.81 -31.75 2.76
N LYS A 123 78.00 -30.72 3.60
CA LYS A 123 78.43 -30.85 4.97
C LYS A 123 77.36 -30.28 5.93
N TRP A 124 76.85 -31.12 6.74
CA TRP A 124 75.93 -30.77 7.82
C TRP A 124 76.68 -30.69 9.15
N PHE A 125 76.39 -29.65 9.93
CA PHE A 125 76.80 -29.56 11.33
C PHE A 125 75.74 -30.17 12.21
N PHE A 126 76.18 -30.87 13.25
CA PHE A 126 75.35 -31.42 14.28
C PHE A 126 75.68 -30.71 15.57
N ALA A 127 74.68 -30.32 16.30
CA ALA A 127 74.76 -29.71 17.63
C ALA A 127 73.76 -30.40 18.56
N LEU A 128 74.07 -30.43 19.86
CA LEU A 128 73.07 -30.82 20.86
C LEU A 128 72.33 -29.58 21.31
N ALA A 129 71.00 -29.63 21.31
CA ALA A 129 70.16 -28.61 21.89
C ALA A 129 70.18 -28.72 23.42
N ASP A 130 70.14 -27.58 24.12
CA ASP A 130 69.93 -27.57 25.56
C ASP A 130 68.53 -28.14 25.85
N ASP A 131 68.44 -29.03 26.83
CA ASP A 131 67.22 -29.70 27.26
C ASP A 131 66.64 -28.97 28.49
N VAL A 132 65.34 -28.64 28.38
CA VAL A 132 64.54 -28.04 29.46
C VAL A 132 63.35 -28.92 29.71
N THR A 133 63.18 -29.39 30.90
CA THR A 133 62.03 -30.19 31.28
C THR A 133 60.73 -29.38 31.21
N GLU A 134 59.62 -30.03 30.91
CA GLU A 134 58.29 -29.39 30.87
C GLU A 134 58.00 -28.60 32.17
N SER A 135 58.41 -29.16 33.32
CA SER A 135 58.26 -28.50 34.63
C SER A 135 59.11 -27.24 34.79
N GLU A 136 60.31 -27.18 34.22
CA GLU A 136 61.17 -26.01 34.23
C GLU A 136 60.62 -24.94 33.27
N ALA A 137 60.12 -25.36 32.09
CA ALA A 137 59.49 -24.47 31.14
C ALA A 137 58.20 -23.84 31.70
N GLU A 138 57.38 -24.61 32.41
CA GLU A 138 56.17 -24.10 33.10
C GLU A 138 56.56 -23.11 34.22
N GLN A 139 57.54 -23.42 35.04
CA GLN A 139 58.00 -22.51 36.07
C GLN A 139 58.57 -21.20 35.50
N PHE A 140 59.28 -21.28 34.40
CA PHE A 140 59.75 -20.10 33.67
C PHE A 140 58.60 -19.27 33.15
N ALA A 141 57.66 -19.90 32.45
CA ALA A 141 56.46 -19.23 31.92
C ALA A 141 55.66 -18.54 33.03
N GLN A 142 55.48 -19.18 34.19
CA GLN A 142 54.80 -18.59 35.36
C GLN A 142 55.60 -17.39 35.96
N ARG A 143 56.93 -17.44 35.96
CA ARG A 143 57.75 -16.34 36.44
C ARG A 143 57.64 -15.10 35.51
N VAL A 144 57.62 -15.28 34.20
CA VAL A 144 57.58 -14.15 33.21
C VAL A 144 56.16 -13.67 32.90
N ALA A 145 55.13 -14.46 33.13
CA ALA A 145 53.75 -14.09 32.85
C ALA A 145 53.25 -12.79 33.53
N ARG A 146 53.87 -12.44 34.65
CA ARG A 146 53.54 -11.20 35.40
C ARG A 146 54.24 -9.95 34.90
N TRP A 147 55.21 -10.08 34.02
CA TRP A 147 55.99 -8.96 33.52
C TRP A 147 55.40 -8.46 32.20
N ARG A 148 55.38 -7.11 32.01
CA ARG A 148 54.98 -6.44 30.78
C ARG A 148 56.07 -5.43 30.42
N LEU A 149 56.20 -5.13 29.12
CA LEU A 149 57.06 -4.04 28.67
C LEU A 149 56.46 -2.69 29.10
N ALA A 150 57.26 -1.86 29.78
CA ALA A 150 56.81 -0.55 30.30
C ALA A 150 56.34 0.38 29.19
N GLU A 151 57.01 0.37 28.03
CA GLU A 151 56.64 1.19 26.88
C GLU A 151 55.29 0.79 26.29
N ALA A 152 54.97 -0.49 26.23
CA ALA A 152 53.67 -0.97 25.80
C ALA A 152 52.53 -0.53 26.74
N TYR A 153 52.85 -0.37 28.03
CA TYR A 153 51.86 0.06 29.02
C TYR A 153 51.54 1.55 28.93
N GLU A 154 52.51 2.40 28.61
CA GLU A 154 52.25 3.83 28.38
C GLU A 154 51.50 4.11 27.09
N GLU A 155 51.85 3.45 25.99
CA GLU A 155 51.05 3.52 24.72
C GLU A 155 49.65 3.00 24.90
N ILE A 156 49.46 1.89 25.62
CA ILE A 156 48.16 1.30 25.92
C ILE A 156 47.34 2.20 26.84
N GLY A 157 47.98 2.77 27.89
CA GLY A 157 47.34 3.71 28.79
C GLY A 157 46.85 4.98 28.08
N GLN A 158 47.64 5.50 27.16
CA GLN A 158 47.24 6.64 26.32
C GLN A 158 46.14 6.27 25.29
N ARG A 159 46.20 5.07 24.70
CA ARG A 159 45.13 4.58 23.81
C ARG A 159 43.83 4.30 24.57
N VAL A 160 43.90 3.70 25.75
CA VAL A 160 42.70 3.43 26.58
C VAL A 160 42.09 4.75 27.08
N ALA A 161 42.90 5.74 27.45
CA ALA A 161 42.41 7.06 27.81
C ALA A 161 41.83 7.83 26.62
N GLN A 162 42.32 7.60 25.38
CA GLN A 162 41.77 8.18 24.16
C GLN A 162 40.49 7.43 23.66
N ILE A 163 40.40 6.12 23.85
CA ILE A 163 39.22 5.30 23.50
C ILE A 163 38.08 5.56 24.48
N GLY A 164 38.35 5.74 25.77
CA GLY A 164 37.31 6.02 26.77
C GLY A 164 36.68 7.41 26.68
N ALA A 165 37.26 8.34 25.92
CA ALA A 165 36.84 9.74 25.92
C ALA A 165 35.83 10.11 24.81
N ARG A 166 35.46 9.22 23.85
CA ARG A 166 34.62 9.64 22.72
C ARG A 166 33.79 8.51 22.11
N ASP A 167 32.74 8.07 22.78
CA ASP A 167 31.64 7.35 22.16
C ASP A 167 30.66 8.34 21.53
N ILE A 168 29.69 7.83 20.75
CA ILE A 168 28.68 8.65 20.08
C ILE A 168 27.87 9.48 21.07
N LEU A 169 27.48 8.91 22.22
CA LEU A 169 26.65 9.59 23.20
C LEU A 169 27.45 10.71 23.92
N SER A 170 28.69 10.45 24.29
CA SER A 170 29.57 11.48 24.87
C SER A 170 29.90 12.60 23.87
N TYR A 171 30.00 12.29 22.55
CA TYR A 171 30.10 13.32 21.51
C TYR A 171 28.89 14.25 21.49
N TYR A 172 27.66 13.72 21.74
CA TYR A 172 26.43 14.51 21.84
C TYR A 172 26.22 15.12 23.24
N GLY A 173 27.08 14.84 24.21
CA GLY A 173 26.94 15.30 25.59
C GLY A 173 25.83 14.61 26.36
N ILE A 174 25.48 13.38 25.98
CA ILE A 174 24.40 12.57 26.57
C ILE A 174 25.05 11.68 27.65
N GLU A 175 24.77 11.98 28.91
CA GLU A 175 25.20 11.17 30.05
C GLU A 175 24.27 10.00 30.33
N ASP A 176 22.95 10.22 30.26
CA ASP A 176 21.92 9.16 30.39
C ASP A 176 20.97 9.18 29.20
N PRO A 177 20.88 8.09 28.39
CA PRO A 177 19.98 7.96 27.28
C PRO A 177 18.48 8.07 27.64
N SER A 178 18.11 7.92 28.92
CA SER A 178 16.74 8.05 29.39
C SER A 178 16.29 9.48 29.68
N GLU A 179 17.23 10.43 29.72
CA GLU A 179 17.01 11.81 30.15
C GLU A 179 17.46 12.84 29.09
N ILE A 180 17.33 12.51 27.80
CA ILE A 180 17.77 13.38 26.71
C ILE A 180 16.81 14.58 26.56
N ASP A 181 17.34 15.79 26.71
CA ASP A 181 16.66 17.02 26.29
C ASP A 181 16.92 17.29 24.81
N PHE A 182 16.01 16.78 23.95
CA PHE A 182 16.14 16.95 22.50
C PHE A 182 16.03 18.40 22.06
N ASP A 183 15.26 19.24 22.75
CA ASP A 183 15.13 20.67 22.39
C ASP A 183 16.43 21.40 22.65
N ALA A 184 17.09 21.15 23.75
CA ALA A 184 18.41 21.68 24.04
C ALA A 184 19.47 21.13 23.08
N LEU A 185 19.46 19.83 22.82
CA LEU A 185 20.41 19.15 21.92
C LEU A 185 20.31 19.70 20.50
N TRP A 186 19.13 19.83 19.93
CA TRP A 186 18.92 20.34 18.59
C TRP A 186 19.03 21.85 18.47
N SER A 187 18.65 22.62 19.49
CA SER A 187 18.76 24.10 19.45
C SER A 187 20.21 24.54 19.36
N SER A 188 21.14 23.87 20.03
CA SER A 188 22.58 24.13 19.91
C SER A 188 23.13 23.87 18.51
N ARG A 189 22.39 23.14 17.67
CA ARG A 189 22.80 22.69 16.33
C ARG A 189 21.95 23.26 15.19
N ARG A 190 20.83 23.96 15.49
CA ARG A 190 19.89 24.51 14.47
C ARG A 190 20.55 25.48 13.49
N ASP A 191 21.55 26.20 13.90
CA ASP A 191 22.33 27.02 12.95
C ASP A 191 23.24 26.18 12.04
N ALA A 192 23.29 24.89 12.27
CA ALA A 192 24.12 23.93 11.54
C ALA A 192 23.56 23.51 10.17
N LEU A 193 22.31 23.84 9.80
CA LEU A 193 21.78 23.54 8.45
C LEU A 193 22.59 24.24 7.33
N THR A 194 23.17 25.39 7.64
CA THR A 194 24.08 26.14 6.77
C THR A 194 25.56 25.87 7.10
N SER A 195 25.83 25.07 8.13
CA SER A 195 27.16 24.88 8.72
C SER A 195 27.85 23.60 8.24
N ARG A 196 29.13 23.47 8.56
CA ARG A 196 29.96 22.28 8.31
C ARG A 196 29.42 21.00 8.98
N SER A 197 28.59 21.12 10.02
CA SER A 197 28.05 19.99 10.79
C SER A 197 26.79 19.36 10.21
N ARG A 198 26.16 19.96 9.18
CA ARG A 198 25.02 19.36 8.50
C ARG A 198 25.35 17.97 7.94
N LEU A 199 24.53 16.96 8.24
CA LEU A 199 24.69 15.55 7.81
C LEU A 199 26.04 14.94 8.15
N ARG A 200 26.80 15.53 9.09
CA ARG A 200 28.06 14.99 9.57
C ARG A 200 27.85 14.35 10.95
N ILE A 201 27.96 13.04 11.01
CA ILE A 201 27.65 12.24 12.20
C ILE A 201 28.78 11.27 12.55
N PRO A 202 29.01 10.99 13.85
CA PRO A 202 29.87 9.89 14.26
C PRO A 202 29.17 8.54 14.05
N PHE A 203 29.92 7.50 13.65
CA PHE A 203 29.37 6.15 13.45
C PHE A 203 30.26 5.03 13.98
N GLY A 204 31.45 5.31 14.36
CA GLY A 204 32.44 4.34 14.87
C GLY A 204 33.80 4.94 15.04
N ASN A 205 34.78 4.11 15.32
CA ASN A 205 36.13 4.51 15.60
C ASN A 205 37.15 3.95 14.61
N ARG A 206 38.18 4.67 14.30
CA ARG A 206 39.32 4.16 13.53
C ARG A 206 39.97 2.98 14.26
N SER A 207 40.27 1.91 13.52
CA SER A 207 40.90 0.72 14.13
C SER A 207 42.38 0.93 14.51
N ASP A 208 43.06 1.92 13.92
CA ASP A 208 44.48 2.17 14.10
C ASP A 208 44.79 3.08 15.32
N ASN A 209 43.96 4.09 15.56
CA ASN A 209 44.24 5.07 16.61
C ASN A 209 43.05 5.35 17.54
N GLY A 210 41.89 4.68 17.33
CA GLY A 210 40.69 4.84 18.16
C GLY A 210 39.98 6.19 18.02
N GLU A 211 40.36 7.04 17.07
CA GLU A 211 39.71 8.31 16.84
C GLU A 211 38.28 8.08 16.31
N LEU A 212 37.36 8.92 16.77
CA LEU A 212 35.96 8.90 16.30
C LEU A 212 35.88 9.24 14.82
N LEU A 213 35.27 8.35 14.04
CA LEU A 213 35.06 8.54 12.63
C LEU A 213 33.68 9.16 12.33
N PHE A 214 33.70 10.05 11.38
CA PHE A 214 32.52 10.77 10.94
C PHE A 214 32.15 10.38 9.52
N LEU A 215 30.85 10.15 9.31
CA LEU A 215 30.23 10.09 7.99
C LEU A 215 29.65 11.47 7.68
N ASP A 216 30.07 12.06 6.57
CA ASP A 216 29.61 13.37 6.12
C ASP A 216 28.86 13.24 4.78
N MET A 217 27.54 13.17 4.84
CA MET A 217 26.67 12.92 3.69
C MET A 217 26.42 14.16 2.80
N LYS A 218 27.23 15.20 2.95
CA LYS A 218 27.21 16.33 2.02
C LYS A 218 27.89 15.96 0.70
N SER A 219 27.64 16.75 -0.31
CA SER A 219 28.30 16.59 -1.61
C SER A 219 29.83 16.91 -1.52
N LEU A 220 30.60 16.36 -2.44
CA LEU A 220 32.06 16.54 -2.48
C LEU A 220 32.48 18.01 -2.60
N ASP A 221 31.71 18.81 -3.35
CA ASP A 221 31.93 20.26 -3.49
C ASP A 221 31.68 21.06 -2.18
N GLU A 222 30.89 20.49 -1.26
CA GLU A 222 30.68 21.01 0.11
C GLU A 222 31.68 20.42 1.11
N GLY A 223 32.64 19.60 0.66
CA GLY A 223 33.67 18.96 1.51
C GLY A 223 33.17 17.74 2.27
N GLY A 224 32.07 17.13 1.83
CA GLY A 224 31.53 15.88 2.38
C GLY A 224 32.08 14.63 1.69
N ASP A 225 31.64 13.47 2.15
CA ASP A 225 31.98 12.15 1.58
C ASP A 225 31.10 11.74 0.39
N GLY A 226 30.08 12.55 0.08
CA GLY A 226 29.10 12.36 -1.02
C GLY A 226 27.67 12.21 -0.51
N PRO A 227 26.65 12.63 -1.30
CA PRO A 227 25.26 12.64 -0.89
C PRO A 227 24.61 11.25 -0.86
N HIS A 228 25.20 10.28 -1.51
CA HIS A 228 24.71 8.91 -1.62
C HIS A 228 25.78 7.92 -1.24
N GLY A 229 25.39 6.81 -0.63
CA GLY A 229 26.34 5.80 -0.24
C GLY A 229 25.77 4.39 -0.14
N VAL A 230 26.68 3.44 -0.02
CA VAL A 230 26.36 2.02 0.06
C VAL A 230 26.99 1.40 1.30
N MET A 231 26.21 0.51 1.95
CA MET A 231 26.66 -0.36 3.02
C MET A 231 26.62 -1.82 2.55
N SER A 232 27.71 -2.55 2.75
CA SER A 232 27.76 -3.95 2.33
C SER A 232 28.39 -4.82 3.42
N GLY A 233 27.90 -6.04 3.58
CA GLY A 233 28.44 -7.00 4.53
C GLY A 233 27.62 -8.27 4.65
N THR A 234 28.28 -9.39 4.89
CA THR A 234 27.62 -10.70 5.05
C THR A 234 26.70 -10.76 6.27
N THR A 235 25.81 -11.75 6.30
CA THR A 235 25.00 -12.05 7.48
C THR A 235 25.92 -12.24 8.72
N GLY A 236 25.58 -11.59 9.83
CA GLY A 236 26.37 -11.62 11.05
C GLY A 236 27.57 -10.62 11.09
N SER A 237 27.86 -9.90 10.00
CA SER A 237 28.90 -8.88 9.98
C SER A 237 28.56 -7.58 10.75
N GLY A 238 27.29 -7.42 11.19
CA GLY A 238 26.83 -6.21 11.87
C GLY A 238 26.21 -5.15 10.95
N LYS A 239 25.92 -5.46 9.67
CA LYS A 239 25.33 -4.51 8.70
C LYS A 239 24.06 -3.82 9.24
N SER A 240 23.08 -4.58 9.71
CA SER A 240 21.82 -4.03 10.23
C SER A 240 22.05 -3.18 11.50
N THR A 241 23.02 -3.53 12.31
CA THR A 241 23.41 -2.75 13.48
C THR A 241 24.07 -1.43 13.09
N LEU A 242 24.95 -1.45 12.08
CA LEU A 242 25.57 -0.24 11.55
C LEU A 242 24.52 0.69 10.93
N VAL A 243 23.54 0.15 10.17
CA VAL A 243 22.41 0.95 9.65
C VAL A 243 21.69 1.64 10.79
N ARG A 244 21.34 0.91 11.86
CA ARG A 244 20.67 1.49 13.04
C ARG A 244 21.51 2.58 13.71
N THR A 245 22.78 2.35 13.96
CA THR A 245 23.71 3.32 14.56
C THR A 245 23.75 4.61 13.73
N VAL A 246 23.84 4.52 12.41
CA VAL A 246 23.84 5.69 11.53
C VAL A 246 22.50 6.43 11.59
N LEU A 247 21.36 5.72 11.59
CA LEU A 247 20.04 6.35 11.72
C LEU A 247 19.87 7.06 13.07
N GLU A 248 20.23 6.42 14.17
CA GLU A 248 20.15 6.99 15.51
C GLU A 248 21.06 8.23 15.63
N SER A 249 22.29 8.14 15.14
CA SER A 249 23.22 9.27 15.13
C SER A 249 22.70 10.45 14.30
N LEU A 250 22.03 10.19 13.17
CA LEU A 250 21.37 11.22 12.36
C LEU A 250 20.19 11.88 13.11
N MET A 251 19.37 11.08 13.83
CA MET A 251 18.24 11.57 14.62
C MET A 251 18.69 12.36 15.84
N LEU A 252 19.82 11.99 16.47
CA LEU A 252 20.44 12.77 17.55
C LEU A 252 20.99 14.10 17.02
N ALA A 253 21.47 14.13 15.79
CA ALA A 253 22.07 15.30 15.18
C ALA A 253 21.07 16.34 14.68
N HIS A 254 19.89 15.93 14.26
CA HIS A 254 18.91 16.77 13.55
C HIS A 254 17.49 16.58 14.06
N PRO A 255 16.69 17.66 14.19
CA PRO A 255 15.27 17.57 14.52
C PRO A 255 14.44 17.07 13.32
N PRO A 256 13.20 16.56 13.56
CA PRO A 256 12.35 15.97 12.51
C PRO A 256 11.84 16.98 11.45
N ASP A 257 11.86 18.28 11.74
CA ASP A 257 11.53 19.32 10.75
C ASP A 257 12.71 19.66 9.81
N GLU A 258 13.92 19.13 10.09
CA GLU A 258 15.12 19.30 9.29
C GLU A 258 15.56 18.04 8.58
N LEU A 259 15.26 16.86 9.16
CA LEU A 259 15.66 15.56 8.60
C LEU A 259 14.55 14.55 8.72
N GLN A 260 14.25 13.88 7.62
CA GLN A 260 13.26 12.81 7.56
C GLN A 260 13.82 11.57 6.85
N PHE A 261 13.20 10.44 7.16
CA PHE A 261 13.57 9.13 6.60
C PHE A 261 12.41 8.46 5.89
N VAL A 262 12.74 7.77 4.81
CA VAL A 262 11.95 6.67 4.25
C VAL A 262 12.77 5.41 4.36
N LEU A 263 12.28 4.42 5.06
CA LEU A 263 12.99 3.19 5.37
C LEU A 263 12.33 2.03 4.63
N ALA A 264 13.04 1.42 3.69
CA ALA A 264 12.59 0.26 2.93
C ALA A 264 13.46 -0.95 3.26
N ASP A 265 12.85 -2.05 3.69
CA ASP A 265 13.52 -3.32 3.94
C ASP A 265 12.82 -4.42 3.16
N LEU A 266 13.53 -5.03 2.22
CA LEU A 266 12.98 -6.06 1.33
C LEU A 266 12.89 -7.44 1.99
N LYS A 267 13.60 -7.66 3.12
CA LYS A 267 13.66 -8.96 3.83
C LYS A 267 13.15 -8.89 5.27
N GLY A 268 11.84 -8.71 5.45
CA GLY A 268 11.22 -8.90 6.78
C GLY A 268 11.41 -7.78 7.80
N GLY A 269 12.04 -6.66 7.44
CA GLY A 269 12.01 -5.43 8.24
C GLY A 269 12.80 -5.41 9.55
N SER A 270 13.66 -6.39 9.82
CA SER A 270 14.36 -6.52 11.11
C SER A 270 15.26 -5.32 11.44
N ALA A 271 15.86 -4.70 10.42
CA ALA A 271 16.75 -3.56 10.60
C ALA A 271 15.99 -2.28 10.93
N VAL A 272 14.81 -2.06 10.36
CA VAL A 272 14.10 -0.78 10.37
C VAL A 272 12.85 -0.73 11.25
N LYS A 273 12.25 -1.89 11.59
CA LYS A 273 11.06 -1.98 12.46
C LYS A 273 11.15 -1.20 13.78
N PRO A 274 12.30 -1.17 14.49
CA PRO A 274 12.40 -0.42 15.73
C PRO A 274 12.08 1.07 15.60
N PHE A 275 12.25 1.66 14.42
CA PHE A 275 11.99 3.07 14.15
C PHE A 275 10.53 3.41 13.87
N SER A 276 9.62 2.45 14.00
CA SER A 276 8.19 2.69 13.82
C SER A 276 7.67 3.71 14.82
N GLY A 277 6.90 4.72 14.32
CA GLY A 277 6.32 5.78 15.15
C GLY A 277 7.30 6.89 15.57
N VAL A 278 8.56 6.85 15.14
CA VAL A 278 9.51 7.96 15.36
C VAL A 278 9.16 9.13 14.45
N PRO A 279 9.10 10.38 14.96
CA PRO A 279 8.67 11.56 14.17
C PRO A 279 9.57 11.87 12.97
N HIS A 280 10.81 11.43 12.95
CA HIS A 280 11.71 11.55 11.79
C HIS A 280 11.33 10.58 10.64
N VAL A 281 10.55 9.53 10.91
CA VAL A 281 10.28 8.48 9.94
C VAL A 281 8.95 8.74 9.23
N SER A 282 9.02 9.20 8.00
CA SER A 282 7.85 9.41 7.15
C SER A 282 7.14 8.09 6.85
N ARG A 283 7.90 7.02 6.60
CA ARG A 283 7.34 5.68 6.39
C ARG A 283 8.38 4.58 6.54
N ILE A 284 7.92 3.43 7.06
CA ILE A 284 8.60 2.14 6.95
C ILE A 284 7.84 1.29 5.95
N ILE A 285 8.56 0.68 5.01
CA ILE A 285 8.03 -0.18 3.95
C ILE A 285 8.75 -1.52 4.08
N THR A 286 7.97 -2.56 4.40
CA THR A 286 8.47 -3.93 4.51
C THR A 286 7.76 -4.81 3.51
N ASP A 287 8.26 -6.04 3.30
CA ASP A 287 7.60 -7.09 2.51
C ASP A 287 7.39 -6.72 1.02
N LEU A 288 8.31 -5.90 0.48
CA LEU A 288 8.31 -5.53 -0.93
C LEU A 288 8.68 -6.70 -1.86
N GLU A 289 9.33 -7.73 -1.35
CA GLU A 289 9.85 -8.85 -2.14
C GLU A 289 8.72 -9.65 -2.83
N GLU A 290 7.53 -9.66 -2.26
CA GLU A 290 6.39 -10.43 -2.75
C GLU A 290 5.48 -9.65 -3.71
N ASP A 291 5.60 -8.31 -3.81
CA ASP A 291 4.67 -7.47 -4.57
C ASP A 291 5.39 -6.44 -5.47
N GLN A 292 5.52 -6.78 -6.76
CA GLN A 292 6.12 -5.89 -7.76
C GLN A 292 5.37 -4.55 -7.86
N ALA A 293 4.06 -4.54 -7.67
CA ALA A 293 3.27 -3.31 -7.75
C ALA A 293 3.60 -2.34 -6.60
N LEU A 294 3.92 -2.86 -5.41
CA LEU A 294 4.41 -2.04 -4.30
C LEU A 294 5.79 -1.46 -4.59
N MET A 295 6.66 -2.20 -5.27
CA MET A 295 7.97 -1.69 -5.70
C MET A 295 7.83 -0.55 -6.71
N GLU A 296 7.00 -0.71 -7.75
CA GLU A 296 6.72 0.34 -8.74
C GLU A 296 6.12 1.58 -8.07
N ARG A 297 5.18 1.36 -7.17
CA ARG A 297 4.54 2.41 -6.38
C ARG A 297 5.55 3.20 -5.53
N PHE A 298 6.53 2.53 -4.96
CA PHE A 298 7.61 3.16 -4.20
C PHE A 298 8.48 4.07 -5.07
N LEU A 299 8.89 3.59 -6.24
CA LEU A 299 9.64 4.39 -7.20
C LEU A 299 8.85 5.62 -7.67
N ASP A 300 7.57 5.45 -7.94
CA ASP A 300 6.66 6.55 -8.28
C ASP A 300 6.61 7.61 -7.19
N SER A 301 6.54 7.18 -5.92
CA SER A 301 6.51 8.11 -4.78
C SER A 301 7.82 8.89 -4.66
N LEU A 302 8.97 8.27 -4.87
CA LEU A 302 10.26 8.96 -4.87
C LEU A 302 10.37 9.98 -6.02
N TRP A 303 9.92 9.62 -7.22
CA TRP A 303 9.83 10.55 -8.35
C TRP A 303 8.91 11.72 -8.06
N GLY A 304 7.76 11.44 -7.45
CA GLY A 304 6.82 12.46 -7.01
C GLY A 304 7.44 13.44 -6.02
N GLU A 305 8.28 12.95 -5.11
CA GLU A 305 8.96 13.78 -4.13
C GLU A 305 9.98 14.73 -4.78
N ILE A 306 10.75 14.24 -5.76
CA ILE A 306 11.63 15.11 -6.54
C ILE A 306 10.82 16.20 -7.24
N ALA A 307 9.74 15.82 -7.92
CA ALA A 307 8.88 16.77 -8.62
C ALA A 307 8.23 17.81 -7.69
N ARG A 308 7.79 17.35 -6.49
CA ARG A 308 7.22 18.23 -5.45
C ARG A 308 8.26 19.22 -4.95
N ARG A 309 9.48 18.76 -4.60
CA ARG A 309 10.56 19.60 -4.11
C ARG A 309 10.99 20.62 -5.15
N LYS A 310 11.12 20.17 -6.42
CA LYS A 310 11.37 21.06 -7.53
C LYS A 310 10.31 22.16 -7.64
N ALA A 311 9.02 21.79 -7.61
CA ALA A 311 7.94 22.77 -7.67
C ALA A 311 7.95 23.73 -6.47
N VAL A 312 8.34 23.30 -5.28
CA VAL A 312 8.50 24.16 -4.10
C VAL A 312 9.62 25.18 -4.33
N CYS A 313 10.78 24.76 -4.87
CA CYS A 313 11.90 25.66 -5.20
C CYS A 313 11.51 26.63 -6.32
N ASP A 314 10.92 26.13 -7.41
CA ASP A 314 10.47 26.94 -8.56
C ASP A 314 9.46 28.03 -8.10
N ASN A 315 8.48 27.67 -7.26
CA ASN A 315 7.50 28.61 -6.73
C ASN A 315 8.11 29.65 -5.79
N ALA A 316 9.20 29.30 -5.11
CA ALA A 316 9.96 30.21 -4.24
C ALA A 316 10.97 31.05 -5.03
N GLY A 317 11.20 30.78 -6.32
CA GLY A 317 12.16 31.47 -7.17
C GLY A 317 13.61 31.17 -6.83
N VAL A 318 13.91 29.92 -6.39
CA VAL A 318 15.24 29.44 -6.04
C VAL A 318 15.57 28.17 -6.85
N ASP A 319 16.85 27.88 -7.05
CA ASP A 319 17.30 26.81 -7.93
C ASP A 319 17.34 25.43 -7.20
N ASP A 320 17.60 25.43 -5.90
CA ASP A 320 17.78 24.20 -5.13
C ASP A 320 17.26 24.27 -3.68
N ALA A 321 17.27 23.14 -2.99
CA ALA A 321 16.81 23.02 -1.61
C ALA A 321 17.70 23.78 -0.61
N LYS A 322 18.97 24.01 -0.91
CA LYS A 322 19.88 24.78 -0.05
C LYS A 322 19.45 26.23 -0.04
N GLU A 323 19.29 26.84 -1.21
CA GLU A 323 18.82 28.23 -1.32
C GLU A 323 17.44 28.43 -0.70
N TYR A 324 16.54 27.44 -0.86
CA TYR A 324 15.23 27.46 -0.23
C TYR A 324 15.32 27.52 1.30
N ASN A 325 16.12 26.67 1.93
CA ASN A 325 16.26 26.63 3.39
C ASN A 325 17.03 27.84 3.94
N GLU A 326 17.98 28.39 3.18
CA GLU A 326 18.63 29.67 3.51
C GLU A 326 17.61 30.83 3.44
N MET A 327 16.73 30.84 2.44
CA MET A 327 15.64 31.80 2.36
C MET A 327 14.67 31.63 3.53
N ARG A 328 14.29 30.37 3.87
CA ARG A 328 13.44 30.07 5.02
C ARG A 328 14.03 30.59 6.32
N SER A 329 15.30 30.38 6.57
CA SER A 329 15.99 30.86 7.77
C SER A 329 15.94 32.40 7.87
N ARG A 330 16.16 33.09 6.74
CA ARG A 330 16.06 34.56 6.66
C ARG A 330 14.63 35.07 6.90
N MET A 331 13.61 34.37 6.36
CA MET A 331 12.21 34.73 6.55
C MET A 331 11.75 34.49 7.99
N ARG A 332 12.15 33.36 8.59
CA ARG A 332 11.87 33.04 9.99
C ARG A 332 12.46 34.08 10.97
N ALA A 333 13.66 34.55 10.71
CA ALA A 333 14.27 35.66 11.47
C ALA A 333 13.47 36.96 11.39
N ARG A 334 12.61 37.12 10.36
CA ARG A 334 11.70 38.26 10.16
C ARG A 334 10.27 38.00 10.67
N GLY A 335 10.05 36.89 11.36
CA GLY A 335 8.73 36.46 11.86
C GLY A 335 7.78 35.89 10.80
N GLN A 336 8.29 35.53 9.61
CA GLN A 336 7.53 34.88 8.54
C GLN A 336 7.99 33.40 8.47
N ASP A 337 7.12 32.48 8.82
CA ASP A 337 7.45 31.04 8.70
C ASP A 337 6.89 30.49 7.39
N ILE A 338 7.76 29.89 6.57
CA ILE A 338 7.40 29.13 5.38
C ILE A 338 7.63 27.64 5.65
N PRO A 339 6.88 26.74 4.98
CA PRO A 339 6.98 25.30 5.22
C PRO A 339 8.43 24.79 5.14
N PRO A 340 8.87 23.88 6.03
CA PRO A 340 10.19 23.29 5.96
C PRO A 340 10.32 22.40 4.72
N LEU A 341 11.54 22.36 4.15
CA LEU A 341 11.93 21.38 3.15
C LEU A 341 13.06 20.52 3.76
N PRO A 342 12.71 19.50 4.57
CA PRO A 342 13.70 18.72 5.30
C PRO A 342 14.59 17.90 4.35
N MET A 343 15.81 17.64 4.77
CA MET A 343 16.65 16.62 4.13
C MET A 343 15.92 15.26 4.21
N LEU A 344 15.93 14.50 3.13
CA LEU A 344 15.28 13.20 3.05
C LEU A 344 16.34 12.11 2.82
N VAL A 345 16.49 11.23 3.79
CA VAL A 345 17.37 10.05 3.65
C VAL A 345 16.49 8.83 3.34
N VAL A 346 16.66 8.29 2.14
CA VAL A 346 15.98 7.08 1.69
C VAL A 346 16.93 5.91 1.93
N VAL A 347 16.56 5.05 2.86
CA VAL A 347 17.33 3.84 3.21
C VAL A 347 16.67 2.64 2.56
N ILE A 348 17.45 1.88 1.78
CA ILE A 348 16.96 0.66 1.11
C ILE A 348 17.87 -0.50 1.53
N ASP A 349 17.36 -1.34 2.44
CA ASP A 349 18.07 -2.56 2.84
C ASP A 349 17.75 -3.72 1.86
N GLU A 350 18.78 -4.51 1.56
CA GLU A 350 18.77 -5.61 0.59
C GLU A 350 18.40 -5.17 -0.85
N PHE A 351 18.84 -3.97 -1.27
CA PHE A 351 18.51 -3.37 -2.57
C PHE A 351 18.86 -4.27 -3.77
N TYR A 352 19.82 -5.17 -3.62
CA TYR A 352 20.24 -6.05 -4.71
C TYR A 352 19.16 -7.10 -5.05
N GLU A 353 18.38 -7.55 -4.09
CA GLU A 353 17.20 -8.40 -4.33
C GLU A 353 16.18 -7.68 -5.20
N TRP A 354 16.03 -6.37 -5.02
CA TRP A 354 15.16 -5.56 -5.86
C TRP A 354 15.58 -5.60 -7.33
N PHE A 355 16.87 -5.45 -7.60
CA PHE A 355 17.39 -5.50 -8.98
C PHE A 355 17.25 -6.88 -9.64
N ARG A 356 17.15 -7.92 -8.85
CA ARG A 356 16.87 -9.27 -9.33
C ARG A 356 15.43 -9.41 -9.80
N ILE A 357 14.48 -8.81 -9.07
CA ILE A 357 13.04 -8.85 -9.35
C ILE A 357 12.67 -7.82 -10.43
N MET A 358 13.18 -6.59 -10.30
CA MET A 358 12.90 -5.47 -11.19
C MET A 358 14.21 -4.83 -11.71
N PRO A 359 14.79 -5.32 -12.82
CA PRO A 359 16.04 -4.79 -13.34
C PRO A 359 16.00 -3.30 -13.70
N THR A 360 14.83 -2.76 -14.04
CA THR A 360 14.63 -1.34 -14.36
C THR A 360 14.78 -0.41 -13.16
N ALA A 361 14.71 -0.94 -11.93
CA ALA A 361 14.90 -0.15 -10.72
C ALA A 361 16.29 0.50 -10.64
N VAL A 362 17.32 -0.13 -11.20
CA VAL A 362 18.69 0.43 -11.27
C VAL A 362 18.69 1.79 -11.97
N ASP A 363 18.08 1.89 -13.14
CA ASP A 363 18.04 3.14 -13.92
C ASP A 363 17.24 4.23 -13.22
N VAL A 364 16.17 3.85 -12.55
CA VAL A 364 15.32 4.78 -11.77
C VAL A 364 16.08 5.30 -10.56
N LEU A 365 16.69 4.44 -9.76
CA LEU A 365 17.47 4.85 -8.58
C LEU A 365 18.73 5.66 -8.96
N ASP A 366 19.40 5.31 -10.06
CA ASP A 366 20.49 6.12 -10.60
C ASP A 366 20.03 7.54 -10.98
N SER A 367 18.87 7.63 -11.61
CA SER A 367 18.27 8.90 -11.99
C SER A 367 17.84 9.73 -10.77
N ILE A 368 17.25 9.06 -9.75
CA ILE A 368 16.89 9.67 -8.46
C ILE A 368 18.16 10.16 -7.76
N GLY A 369 19.24 9.37 -7.72
CA GLY A 369 20.52 9.75 -7.15
C GLY A 369 21.09 11.03 -7.79
N ARG A 370 21.06 11.12 -9.12
CA ARG A 370 21.58 12.31 -9.84
C ARG A 370 20.74 13.56 -9.62
N GLN A 371 19.40 13.45 -9.68
CA GLN A 371 18.51 14.59 -9.57
C GLN A 371 18.20 14.97 -8.11
N GLY A 372 18.12 13.97 -7.24
CA GLY A 372 17.77 14.17 -5.83
C GLY A 372 18.77 15.02 -5.04
N ARG A 373 20.06 15.00 -5.47
CA ARG A 373 21.12 15.80 -4.83
C ARG A 373 20.75 17.28 -4.68
N ALA A 374 20.27 17.91 -5.74
CA ALA A 374 19.88 19.33 -5.71
C ALA A 374 18.71 19.61 -4.76
N TYR A 375 17.88 18.63 -4.51
CA TYR A 375 16.69 18.74 -3.67
C TYR A 375 16.81 18.06 -2.30
N TRP A 376 18.05 17.79 -1.84
CA TRP A 376 18.36 17.18 -0.56
C TRP A 376 17.69 15.82 -0.34
N ILE A 377 17.69 14.99 -1.37
CA ILE A 377 17.32 13.58 -1.28
C ILE A 377 18.60 12.74 -1.31
N HIS A 378 18.84 11.98 -0.26
CA HIS A 378 20.03 11.17 -0.06
C HIS A 378 19.64 9.69 -0.13
N LEU A 379 20.41 8.89 -0.89
CA LEU A 379 20.22 7.44 -0.95
C LEU A 379 21.26 6.76 -0.06
N MET A 380 20.81 5.93 0.86
CA MET A 380 21.63 5.03 1.66
C MET A 380 21.19 3.60 1.37
N MET A 381 22.02 2.87 0.64
CA MET A 381 21.66 1.56 0.13
C MET A 381 22.47 0.49 0.86
N ALA A 382 21.81 -0.55 1.36
CA ALA A 382 22.46 -1.64 2.07
C ALA A 382 22.17 -2.99 1.39
N SER A 383 23.19 -3.86 1.30
CA SER A 383 23.00 -5.22 0.75
C SER A 383 24.08 -6.17 1.29
N GLN A 384 23.78 -7.46 1.30
CA GLN A 384 24.77 -8.50 1.64
C GLN A 384 25.78 -8.73 0.52
N THR A 385 25.39 -8.50 -0.72
CA THR A 385 26.25 -8.68 -1.91
C THR A 385 26.06 -7.52 -2.87
N ILE A 386 27.14 -7.13 -3.56
CA ILE A 386 27.12 -6.18 -4.65
C ILE A 386 27.70 -6.90 -5.86
N GLU A 387 27.01 -6.88 -7.00
CA GLU A 387 27.45 -7.49 -8.25
C GLU A 387 27.52 -6.44 -9.37
N SER A 388 28.07 -6.82 -10.51
CA SER A 388 28.30 -5.96 -11.66
C SER A 388 27.06 -5.21 -12.20
N ARG A 389 25.85 -5.74 -11.96
CA ARG A 389 24.59 -5.06 -12.37
C ARG A 389 24.38 -3.70 -11.69
N ALA A 390 24.96 -3.51 -10.52
CA ALA A 390 24.89 -2.25 -9.78
C ALA A 390 26.00 -1.25 -10.16
N GLU A 391 26.90 -1.59 -11.07
CA GLU A 391 28.11 -0.80 -11.41
C GLU A 391 27.77 0.66 -11.74
N LYS A 392 26.77 0.87 -12.60
CA LYS A 392 26.29 2.20 -12.97
C LYS A 392 25.81 3.03 -11.76
N LEU A 393 25.07 2.41 -10.85
CA LEU A 393 24.60 3.05 -9.65
C LEU A 393 25.75 3.32 -8.67
N MET A 394 26.73 2.42 -8.61
CA MET A 394 27.92 2.56 -7.75
C MET A 394 28.81 3.75 -8.12
N GLU A 395 28.74 4.25 -9.36
CA GLU A 395 29.45 5.46 -9.78
C GLU A 395 28.93 6.72 -9.04
N ASN A 396 27.65 6.73 -8.65
CA ASN A 396 27.04 7.84 -7.94
C ASN A 396 27.15 7.70 -6.41
N MET A 397 27.69 6.57 -5.89
CA MET A 397 27.87 6.32 -4.45
C MET A 397 29.21 6.92 -3.99
N GLY A 398 29.14 8.08 -3.36
CA GLY A 398 30.32 8.81 -2.86
C GLY A 398 31.02 8.06 -1.75
N TYR A 399 30.28 7.63 -0.73
CA TYR A 399 30.86 6.87 0.38
C TYR A 399 30.46 5.40 0.37
N ARG A 400 31.35 4.54 0.87
CA ARG A 400 31.11 3.10 0.96
C ARG A 400 31.55 2.57 2.32
N LEU A 401 30.65 1.94 3.03
CA LEU A 401 30.88 1.26 4.31
C LEU A 401 30.82 -0.25 4.06
N VAL A 402 31.98 -0.89 4.02
CA VAL A 402 32.11 -2.28 3.60
C VAL A 402 32.58 -3.12 4.79
N LEU A 403 31.68 -3.88 5.35
CA LEU A 403 31.98 -4.89 6.37
C LEU A 403 32.52 -6.15 5.68
N LYS A 404 32.68 -7.25 6.41
CA LYS A 404 33.18 -8.50 5.84
C LYS A 404 32.42 -8.89 4.56
N ALA A 405 33.10 -9.01 3.45
CA ALA A 405 32.56 -9.46 2.19
C ALA A 405 32.62 -11.00 2.08
N ARG A 406 31.64 -11.59 1.39
CA ARG A 406 31.56 -13.06 1.22
C ARG A 406 32.57 -13.58 0.20
N THR A 407 32.85 -12.82 -0.85
CA THR A 407 33.70 -13.22 -1.98
C THR A 407 34.60 -12.07 -2.41
N ALA A 408 35.73 -12.38 -3.03
CA ALA A 408 36.62 -11.38 -3.59
C ALA A 408 35.93 -10.54 -4.67
N GLY A 409 35.03 -11.14 -5.48
CA GLY A 409 34.23 -10.41 -6.48
C GLY A 409 33.30 -9.38 -5.84
N ALA A 410 32.61 -9.71 -4.75
CA ALA A 410 31.76 -8.78 -4.02
C ALA A 410 32.57 -7.63 -3.38
N ALA A 411 33.72 -7.93 -2.81
CA ALA A 411 34.65 -6.94 -2.25
C ALA A 411 35.16 -5.99 -3.35
N GLN A 412 35.53 -6.53 -4.51
CA GLN A 412 35.95 -5.76 -5.69
C GLN A 412 34.82 -4.84 -6.19
N ALA A 413 33.59 -5.37 -6.32
CA ALA A 413 32.42 -4.59 -6.76
C ALA A 413 32.09 -3.47 -5.77
N ALA A 414 32.25 -3.72 -4.46
CA ALA A 414 32.13 -2.70 -3.43
C ALA A 414 33.28 -1.68 -3.45
N GLY A 415 34.35 -1.94 -4.21
CA GLY A 415 35.51 -1.07 -4.34
C GLY A 415 36.48 -1.14 -3.15
N VAL A 416 36.39 -2.20 -2.34
CA VAL A 416 37.24 -2.46 -1.17
C VAL A 416 37.71 -3.92 -1.19
N PRO A 417 38.70 -4.28 -2.02
CA PRO A 417 39.12 -5.68 -2.22
C PRO A 417 39.51 -6.40 -0.91
N ASN A 418 40.08 -5.67 0.04
CA ASN A 418 40.53 -6.24 1.32
C ASN A 418 39.39 -6.61 2.27
N ALA A 419 38.14 -6.25 1.98
CA ALA A 419 36.99 -6.56 2.82
C ALA A 419 36.69 -8.07 2.93
N VAL A 420 37.18 -8.86 2.00
CA VAL A 420 37.07 -10.34 2.05
C VAL A 420 37.93 -10.93 3.18
N ASN A 421 39.03 -10.27 3.50
CA ASN A 421 40.03 -10.73 4.49
C ASN A 421 39.72 -10.28 5.93
N LEU A 422 38.65 -9.49 6.13
CA LEU A 422 38.24 -9.09 7.48
C LEU A 422 37.89 -10.30 8.34
N PRO A 423 38.25 -10.29 9.65
CA PRO A 423 37.80 -11.32 10.56
C PRO A 423 36.26 -11.33 10.70
N ALA A 424 35.70 -12.41 11.24
CA ALA A 424 34.26 -12.53 11.50
C ALA A 424 33.84 -11.76 12.76
N GLN A 425 34.21 -10.50 12.85
CA GLN A 425 33.86 -9.59 13.94
C GLN A 425 32.75 -8.66 13.49
N ALA A 426 31.67 -8.59 14.27
CA ALA A 426 30.56 -7.70 13.95
C ALA A 426 30.97 -6.22 14.06
N GLY A 427 30.59 -5.43 13.06
CA GLY A 427 30.87 -3.99 13.02
C GLY A 427 32.26 -3.61 12.53
N LEU A 428 33.16 -4.58 12.28
CA LEU A 428 34.47 -4.30 11.70
C LEU A 428 34.37 -4.15 10.19
N GLY A 429 34.89 -3.05 9.65
CA GLY A 429 34.75 -2.71 8.24
C GLY A 429 35.79 -1.74 7.73
N TYR A 430 35.65 -1.43 6.46
CA TYR A 430 36.38 -0.38 5.77
C TYR A 430 35.43 0.73 5.32
N PHE A 431 35.79 1.95 5.62
CA PHE A 431 35.15 3.16 5.14
C PHE A 431 35.98 3.73 3.98
N ARG A 432 35.40 3.68 2.78
CA ARG A 432 35.98 4.29 1.58
C ARG A 432 35.31 5.63 1.34
N LYS A 433 36.05 6.72 1.45
CA LYS A 433 35.62 8.10 1.21
C LYS A 433 35.87 8.54 -0.22
N SER A 434 36.99 8.09 -0.81
CA SER A 434 37.39 8.37 -2.18
C SER A 434 38.07 7.14 -2.80
N LEU A 435 38.62 7.26 -4.00
CA LEU A 435 39.39 6.19 -4.61
C LEU A 435 40.67 5.86 -3.82
N ASP A 436 41.26 6.87 -3.18
CA ASP A 436 42.57 6.79 -2.55
C ASP A 436 42.49 6.76 -1.02
N GLU A 437 41.32 7.02 -0.41
CA GLU A 437 41.17 7.06 1.04
C GLU A 437 40.27 5.94 1.53
N ILE A 438 40.86 4.89 2.09
CA ILE A 438 40.18 3.76 2.70
C ILE A 438 40.65 3.64 4.15
N VAL A 439 39.72 3.75 5.09
CA VAL A 439 40.01 3.72 6.53
C VAL A 439 39.35 2.49 7.14
N ARG A 440 40.10 1.70 7.91
CA ARG A 440 39.55 0.59 8.69
C ARG A 440 38.87 1.12 9.93
N PHE A 441 37.65 0.65 10.23
CA PHE A 441 36.86 1.12 11.36
C PHE A 441 36.22 -0.03 12.13
N GLN A 442 35.94 0.26 13.40
CA GLN A 442 35.00 -0.51 14.21
C GLN A 442 33.76 0.35 14.43
N ALA A 443 32.59 -0.17 13.97
CA ALA A 443 31.30 0.50 14.20
C ALA A 443 30.98 0.52 15.70
N GLU A 444 30.42 1.60 16.15
CA GLU A 444 29.94 1.69 17.52
C GLU A 444 28.60 0.97 17.68
N PHE A 445 28.37 0.41 18.85
CA PHE A 445 27.21 -0.43 19.13
C PHE A 445 26.26 0.26 20.13
N LEU A 446 25.32 1.05 19.63
CA LEU A 446 24.30 1.71 20.45
C LEU A 446 23.23 0.74 20.99
N TRP A 447 23.16 -0.50 20.47
CA TRP A 447 22.18 -1.52 20.89
C TRP A 447 22.70 -2.43 22.02
N ARG A 448 23.62 -1.91 22.86
CA ARG A 448 24.07 -2.54 24.13
C ARG A 448 22.99 -2.43 25.20
N ASP A 449 23.10 -3.24 26.26
CA ASP A 449 22.17 -3.22 27.39
C ASP A 449 22.23 -1.87 28.12
N TYR A 450 21.07 -1.29 28.37
CA TYR A 450 20.96 -0.06 29.15
C TYR A 450 20.88 -0.39 30.65
N ARG A 451 21.70 0.28 31.44
CA ARG A 451 21.68 0.21 32.91
C ARG A 451 21.57 1.62 33.48
N ARG A 452 20.51 1.90 34.21
CA ARG A 452 20.29 3.21 34.82
C ARG A 452 21.33 3.53 35.87
N GLY A 453 21.95 4.72 35.83
CA GLY A 453 22.89 5.20 36.87
C GLY A 453 24.32 4.71 36.74
N VAL A 454 24.71 4.03 35.66
CA VAL A 454 26.11 3.75 35.32
C VAL A 454 26.55 4.88 34.39
N SER A 455 27.52 5.69 34.84
CA SER A 455 28.15 6.73 34.00
C SER A 455 28.74 6.07 32.74
N LEU A 456 28.53 6.69 31.58
CA LEU A 456 29.04 6.20 30.29
C LEU A 456 30.57 6.19 30.24
N ASP A 457 31.20 6.96 31.09
CA ASP A 457 32.65 6.97 31.28
C ASP A 457 33.21 5.74 32.04
N ASP A 458 32.32 4.96 32.70
CA ASP A 458 32.66 3.72 33.38
C ASP A 458 32.61 2.48 32.47
N ASP A 459 32.09 2.61 31.26
CA ASP A 459 32.15 1.59 30.20
C ASP A 459 33.47 1.75 29.41
N GLY A 460 34.57 1.84 30.04
CA GLY A 460 35.81 1.25 29.52
C GLY A 460 35.46 -0.19 29.08
N PRO A 461 36.15 -0.80 28.11
CA PRO A 461 35.74 -2.08 27.49
C PRO A 461 35.29 -2.98 28.60
N ALA A 462 34.03 -3.55 28.49
CA ALA A 462 33.37 -4.22 29.60
C ALA A 462 34.33 -5.18 30.30
N MET A 463 35.25 -4.62 31.00
CA MET A 463 35.99 -5.28 32.04
C MET A 463 34.88 -5.71 32.95
N LEU A 464 34.58 -6.97 32.91
CA LEU A 464 33.93 -7.68 33.96
C LEU A 464 34.26 -6.96 35.26
N THR A 465 33.41 -6.00 35.65
CA THR A 465 33.35 -5.52 37.03
C THR A 465 32.60 -6.57 37.84
N HIS A 466 32.96 -7.82 37.63
CA HIS A 466 33.07 -8.65 38.77
C HIS A 466 34.34 -8.09 39.47
N SER A 467 34.15 -7.41 40.57
CA SER A 467 35.19 -7.26 41.56
C SER A 467 35.72 -8.69 41.74
N VAL A 468 36.79 -9.01 41.01
CA VAL A 468 37.58 -10.19 41.32
C VAL A 468 38.27 -9.77 42.58
N ASP A 469 37.65 -10.07 43.71
CA ASP A 469 38.29 -10.04 44.98
C ASP A 469 39.62 -10.76 44.80
N TYR A 470 40.69 -10.05 45.10
CA TYR A 470 42.06 -10.52 45.01
C TYR A 470 42.13 -11.88 45.66
N ILE A 471 42.08 -12.97 44.86
CA ILE A 471 42.27 -14.34 45.31
C ILE A 471 43.76 -14.43 45.63
N ARG A 472 44.11 -14.44 46.92
CA ARG A 472 45.47 -14.70 47.36
C ARG A 472 45.96 -15.99 46.69
N PRO A 473 47.18 -15.98 46.10
CA PRO A 473 47.75 -17.18 45.51
C PRO A 473 47.76 -18.28 46.59
N GLN A 474 46.95 -19.32 46.39
CA GLN A 474 46.99 -20.50 47.24
C GLN A 474 48.02 -21.44 46.67
N LEU A 475 48.82 -22.08 47.58
CA LEU A 475 49.70 -23.14 47.17
C LEU A 475 48.93 -24.24 46.49
N PHE A 476 49.34 -24.66 45.31
CA PHE A 476 48.73 -25.73 44.54
C PHE A 476 48.90 -27.06 45.37
N THR A 477 47.80 -27.57 45.87
CA THR A 477 47.68 -28.93 46.44
C THR A 477 46.90 -29.81 45.51
N THR A 478 47.31 -31.04 45.33
CA THR A 478 46.65 -32.05 44.47
C THR A 478 45.29 -32.52 44.99
N GLY A 479 44.71 -31.82 45.96
CA GLY A 479 43.38 -32.12 46.51
C GLY A 479 42.35 -31.14 45.94
N PHE A 480 41.23 -31.64 45.49
CA PHE A 480 40.07 -30.87 45.05
C PHE A 480 39.49 -30.14 46.26
N THR A 481 39.63 -28.84 46.34
CA THR A 481 38.91 -27.98 47.29
C THR A 481 37.79 -27.26 46.55
N PRO A 482 36.51 -27.41 46.98
CA PRO A 482 35.43 -26.65 46.39
C PRO A 482 35.64 -25.14 46.62
N ILE A 483 35.44 -24.34 45.61
CA ILE A 483 35.43 -22.87 45.74
C ILE A 483 34.05 -22.52 46.33
N GLU A 484 34.02 -22.04 47.58
CA GLU A 484 32.84 -21.42 48.16
C GLU A 484 32.72 -20.02 47.51
N VAL A 485 31.68 -19.87 46.71
CA VAL A 485 31.27 -18.54 46.19
C VAL A 485 30.42 -17.90 47.28
N SER A 486 30.95 -16.92 48.00
CA SER A 486 30.15 -16.09 48.91
C SER A 486 29.37 -15.08 48.09
N VAL A 487 28.07 -15.29 47.96
CA VAL A 487 27.13 -14.34 47.43
C VAL A 487 26.80 -13.30 48.51
N THR A 488 27.30 -12.10 48.41
CA THR A 488 26.97 -10.99 49.32
C THR A 488 26.04 -10.02 48.60
N GLY A 489 24.74 -10.33 48.63
CA GLY A 489 23.67 -9.41 48.34
C GLY A 489 22.49 -9.66 49.28
N PRO A 490 21.83 -8.60 49.82
CA PRO A 490 20.83 -8.77 50.87
C PRO A 490 19.49 -9.35 50.43
N ASP A 491 19.24 -9.55 49.15
CA ASP A 491 17.88 -9.85 48.65
C ASP A 491 17.66 -11.29 48.15
N ASP A 492 18.68 -12.15 48.14
CA ASP A 492 18.54 -13.51 47.56
C ASP A 492 18.37 -14.63 48.61
N PHE A 493 18.13 -14.32 49.91
CA PHE A 493 18.07 -15.35 50.96
C PHE A 493 16.74 -16.06 51.14
N ASP A 494 15.65 -15.56 50.50
CA ASP A 494 14.31 -16.15 50.72
C ASP A 494 13.92 -17.20 49.63
N ALA A 495 14.70 -17.40 48.58
CA ALA A 495 14.41 -18.36 47.50
C ALA A 495 14.98 -19.77 47.69
N LEU A 496 15.79 -20.01 48.71
CA LEU A 496 16.49 -21.30 48.88
C LEU A 496 16.04 -22.16 50.07
N THR A 497 14.96 -21.79 50.80
CA THR A 497 14.51 -22.55 52.01
C THR A 497 13.20 -23.34 51.86
N ASN A 498 12.68 -23.55 50.69
CA ASN A 498 11.57 -24.52 50.54
C ASN A 498 11.97 -25.67 49.60
N GLY A 499 12.70 -26.58 50.18
CA GLY A 499 12.88 -27.90 49.60
C GLY A 499 11.77 -28.84 50.06
N ASP A 500 11.11 -29.47 49.15
CA ASP A 500 10.47 -30.76 49.41
C ASP A 500 10.79 -31.74 48.30
N SER A 501 11.44 -32.78 48.78
CA SER A 501 11.71 -34.01 48.04
C SER A 501 10.41 -34.73 47.66
N VAL A 502 10.33 -35.35 46.50
CA VAL A 502 9.87 -36.78 46.39
C VAL A 502 10.22 -37.36 45.00
N ASN A 503 10.85 -38.45 45.06
CA ASN A 503 11.09 -39.56 44.15
C ASN A 503 10.19 -39.80 42.93
N GLY A 504 10.82 -40.11 41.83
CA GLY A 504 10.83 -41.47 41.22
C GLY A 504 9.72 -41.85 40.27
N GLU A 505 10.19 -42.31 39.14
CA GLU A 505 9.70 -43.39 38.30
C GLU A 505 9.16 -43.00 36.90
N ALA A 506 9.80 -43.62 35.97
CA ALA A 506 9.50 -43.66 34.54
C ALA A 506 8.21 -44.43 34.23
N PHE A 507 7.53 -44.12 33.15
CA PHE A 507 7.15 -45.03 32.09
C PHE A 507 6.33 -44.33 30.98
N GLY A 508 6.65 -44.70 29.77
CA GLY A 508 6.26 -44.27 28.47
C GLY A 508 4.78 -44.32 28.08
N GLY A 509 4.50 -43.71 26.96
CA GLY A 509 3.27 -43.92 26.21
C GLY A 509 2.95 -42.82 25.22
N ASN A 510 2.99 -43.16 23.96
CA ASN A 510 2.62 -42.45 22.74
C ASN A 510 1.30 -41.67 22.83
N GLY A 511 1.23 -40.58 22.09
CA GLY A 511 0.04 -40.29 21.34
C GLY A 511 -0.37 -38.84 21.19
N ALA A 512 -0.30 -38.33 19.96
CA ALA A 512 -1.12 -37.32 19.34
C ALA A 512 -0.88 -35.84 19.70
N SER A 513 -0.30 -35.17 18.73
CA SER A 513 -0.14 -33.71 18.55
C SER A 513 -1.47 -32.93 18.62
N ALA A 514 -1.49 -31.92 19.47
CA ALA A 514 -2.30 -30.71 19.32
C ALA A 514 -1.34 -29.51 19.27
N PRO A 515 -1.69 -28.40 18.62
CA PRO A 515 -0.76 -27.30 18.42
C PRO A 515 -0.50 -26.59 19.75
N GLU A 516 0.77 -26.49 20.10
CA GLU A 516 1.27 -25.66 21.19
C GLU A 516 1.10 -24.20 20.79
N GLU A 517 0.21 -23.51 21.50
CA GLU A 517 0.26 -22.05 21.63
C GLU A 517 1.54 -21.73 22.42
N GLU A 518 2.55 -21.21 21.73
CA GLU A 518 3.72 -20.62 22.37
C GLU A 518 3.27 -19.37 23.14
N GLU A 519 2.92 -19.52 24.41
CA GLU A 519 3.04 -18.44 25.39
C GLU A 519 4.55 -18.18 25.57
N GLU A 520 5.07 -17.20 24.83
CA GLU A 520 6.38 -16.61 25.11
C GLU A 520 6.31 -16.00 26.52
N GLU A 521 6.93 -16.65 27.51
CA GLU A 521 7.32 -16.02 28.73
C GLU A 521 8.15 -14.79 28.38
N GLU A 522 7.59 -13.59 28.54
CA GLU A 522 8.30 -12.32 28.54
C GLU A 522 9.29 -12.31 29.73
N ALA A 523 10.43 -12.95 29.54
CA ALA A 523 11.58 -12.69 30.38
C ALA A 523 11.87 -11.18 30.31
N ILE A 524 11.96 -10.51 31.42
CA ILE A 524 12.28 -9.09 31.55
C ILE A 524 13.62 -8.86 30.85
N ARG A 525 13.58 -8.57 29.56
CA ARG A 525 14.77 -8.26 28.76
C ARG A 525 15.22 -6.85 29.13
N THR A 526 16.44 -6.70 29.60
CA THR A 526 17.06 -5.39 29.84
C THR A 526 16.91 -4.54 28.57
N PRO A 527 16.33 -3.32 28.63
CA PRO A 527 16.16 -2.50 27.44
C PRO A 527 17.52 -2.15 26.83
N LYS A 528 17.56 -1.97 25.52
CA LYS A 528 18.77 -1.55 24.82
C LYS A 528 18.86 -0.03 24.79
N VAL A 529 20.09 0.54 24.85
CA VAL A 529 20.32 1.99 24.76
C VAL A 529 19.60 2.61 23.57
N GLY A 530 19.75 2.03 22.36
CA GLY A 530 19.04 2.50 21.16
C GLY A 530 17.51 2.46 21.30
N THR A 531 16.95 1.44 21.96
CA THR A 531 15.51 1.37 22.23
C THR A 531 15.07 2.51 23.14
N VAL A 532 15.85 2.82 24.19
CA VAL A 532 15.55 3.93 25.12
C VAL A 532 15.53 5.27 24.38
N ILE A 533 16.51 5.52 23.52
CA ILE A 533 16.57 6.73 22.66
C ILE A 533 15.34 6.82 21.75
N ILE A 534 15.00 5.73 21.07
CA ILE A 534 13.84 5.65 20.17
C ILE A 534 12.53 5.93 20.90
N ASP A 535 12.36 5.37 22.10
CA ASP A 535 11.16 5.56 22.92
C ASP A 535 11.00 7.01 23.39
N GLN A 536 12.10 7.71 23.61
CA GLN A 536 12.08 9.16 23.89
C GLN A 536 11.72 9.95 22.64
N LEU A 537 12.29 9.64 21.48
CA LEU A 537 11.98 10.29 20.20
C LEU A 537 10.49 10.15 19.83
N ARG A 538 9.87 9.01 20.13
CA ARG A 538 8.43 8.77 19.89
C ARG A 538 7.49 9.70 20.66
N ARG A 539 7.96 10.31 21.75
CA ARG A 539 7.17 11.23 22.58
C ARG A 539 7.10 12.64 22.00
N ILE A 540 7.87 12.93 20.97
CA ILE A 540 7.92 14.24 20.35
C ILE A 540 6.71 14.39 19.42
N ASP A 541 5.90 15.42 19.64
CA ASP A 541 4.72 15.72 18.82
C ASP A 541 5.14 16.41 17.52
N PHE A 542 5.35 15.64 16.49
CA PHE A 542 5.63 16.10 15.14
C PHE A 542 5.05 15.13 14.12
N GLN A 543 4.36 15.68 13.11
CA GLN A 543 3.81 14.88 12.01
C GLN A 543 4.68 15.02 10.76
N PRO A 544 5.39 13.96 10.34
CA PRO A 544 6.19 13.99 9.13
C PRO A 544 5.33 14.11 7.88
N TYR A 545 5.88 14.68 6.81
CA TYR A 545 5.23 14.68 5.51
C TYR A 545 4.98 13.25 5.02
N ARG A 546 3.74 12.94 4.67
CA ARG A 546 3.34 11.59 4.25
C ARG A 546 3.68 11.34 2.77
N LEU A 547 4.92 11.03 2.49
CA LEU A 547 5.38 10.67 1.15
C LEU A 547 4.76 9.35 0.64
N TRP A 548 4.43 8.45 1.54
CA TRP A 548 3.86 7.15 1.22
C TRP A 548 2.48 6.99 1.85
N GLN A 549 1.46 6.86 1.02
CA GLN A 549 0.13 6.49 1.48
C GLN A 549 0.04 4.96 1.63
N PRO A 550 -0.79 4.43 2.54
CA PRO A 550 -0.99 2.99 2.63
C PRO A 550 -1.55 2.42 1.32
N PRO A 551 -1.25 1.17 0.95
CA PRO A 551 -1.92 0.50 -0.17
C PRO A 551 -3.43 0.48 0.01
N LEU A 552 -4.17 0.40 -1.10
CA LEU A 552 -5.64 0.30 -1.10
C LEU A 552 -6.10 -1.12 -0.70
N ASP A 553 -5.82 -1.54 0.52
CA ASP A 553 -6.15 -2.90 0.99
C ASP A 553 -7.54 -3.03 1.61
N ARG A 554 -8.05 -1.96 2.20
CA ARG A 554 -9.36 -1.90 2.84
C ARG A 554 -10.22 -0.82 2.23
N PRO A 555 -11.47 -1.12 1.83
CA PRO A 555 -12.38 -0.11 1.34
C PRO A 555 -12.81 0.80 2.49
N ILE A 556 -12.76 2.11 2.27
CA ILE A 556 -13.25 3.09 3.23
C ILE A 556 -14.79 3.16 3.21
N PRO A 557 -15.45 3.50 4.31
CA PRO A 557 -16.88 3.76 4.33
C PRO A 557 -17.26 4.92 3.42
N ILE A 558 -18.44 4.84 2.76
CA ILE A 558 -18.88 5.90 1.86
C ILE A 558 -19.09 7.23 2.58
N GLU A 559 -19.54 7.23 3.81
CA GLU A 559 -19.70 8.43 4.61
C GLU A 559 -18.37 9.20 4.77
N GLU A 560 -17.29 8.50 5.15
CA GLU A 560 -15.98 9.11 5.27
C GLU A 560 -15.51 9.72 3.93
N LEU A 561 -15.77 9.00 2.83
CA LEU A 561 -15.43 9.48 1.49
C LEU A 561 -16.20 10.74 1.10
N VAL A 562 -17.51 10.77 1.37
CA VAL A 562 -18.38 11.93 1.10
C VAL A 562 -17.95 13.10 1.96
N ASN A 563 -17.65 12.91 3.25
CA ASN A 563 -17.15 13.97 4.12
C ASN A 563 -15.81 14.54 3.62
N ARG A 564 -14.91 13.70 3.14
CA ARG A 564 -13.65 14.14 2.50
C ARG A 564 -13.91 14.93 1.20
N PHE A 565 -14.88 14.51 0.41
CA PHE A 565 -15.25 15.16 -0.85
C PHE A 565 -15.87 16.54 -0.60
N LEU A 566 -16.72 16.68 0.42
CA LEU A 566 -17.38 17.91 0.80
C LEU A 566 -16.52 18.83 1.69
N ASP A 567 -15.39 18.33 2.20
CA ASP A 567 -14.53 18.98 3.22
C ASP A 567 -15.29 19.34 4.50
N ARG A 568 -16.40 18.65 4.78
CA ARG A 568 -17.31 18.85 5.94
C ARG A 568 -18.16 17.61 6.16
N PRO A 569 -18.79 17.46 7.34
CA PRO A 569 -19.83 16.47 7.57
C PRO A 569 -20.97 16.62 6.55
N TRP A 570 -21.38 15.52 5.95
CA TRP A 570 -22.39 15.51 4.89
C TRP A 570 -23.74 16.11 5.32
N GLN A 571 -24.10 15.97 6.59
CA GLN A 571 -25.36 16.50 7.16
C GLN A 571 -25.44 18.02 7.02
N GLU A 572 -24.32 18.73 7.11
CA GLU A 572 -24.26 20.20 7.02
C GLU A 572 -24.51 20.71 5.60
N GLN A 573 -24.22 19.88 4.59
CA GLN A 573 -24.34 20.24 3.17
C GLN A 573 -25.42 19.45 2.42
N TYR A 574 -26.22 18.68 3.14
CA TYR A 574 -27.25 17.84 2.54
C TYR A 574 -28.23 18.66 1.65
N GLY A 575 -28.35 18.27 0.38
CA GLY A 575 -29.25 18.89 -0.57
C GLY A 575 -28.87 20.31 -1.03
N THR A 576 -27.71 20.83 -0.68
CA THR A 576 -27.27 22.16 -1.10
C THR A 576 -26.69 22.21 -2.50
N SER A 577 -26.11 21.11 -2.98
CA SER A 577 -25.57 20.99 -4.34
C SER A 577 -26.60 20.49 -5.32
N LEU A 578 -26.52 20.99 -6.57
CA LEU A 578 -27.23 20.46 -7.74
C LEU A 578 -26.28 19.75 -8.72
N ASP A 579 -24.99 19.67 -8.38
CA ASP A 579 -23.96 19.03 -9.22
C ASP A 579 -24.03 17.51 -9.05
N LEU A 580 -24.28 16.80 -10.15
CA LEU A 580 -24.38 15.34 -10.15
C LEU A 580 -23.01 14.68 -10.17
N VAL A 581 -22.16 15.01 -9.22
CA VAL A 581 -20.81 14.47 -9.03
C VAL A 581 -20.78 13.62 -7.76
N PHE A 582 -20.60 12.34 -7.92
CA PHE A 582 -20.68 11.38 -6.82
C PHE A 582 -19.33 10.74 -6.54
N PRO A 583 -18.77 10.85 -5.32
CA PRO A 583 -17.61 10.07 -4.91
C PRO A 583 -18.01 8.58 -4.77
N VAL A 584 -17.24 7.71 -5.42
CA VAL A 584 -17.54 6.25 -5.44
C VAL A 584 -16.39 5.41 -4.88
N GLY A 585 -15.24 6.02 -4.63
CA GLY A 585 -14.05 5.31 -4.16
C GLY A 585 -12.86 6.24 -4.00
N VAL A 586 -11.68 5.66 -3.95
CA VAL A 586 -10.42 6.39 -3.90
C VAL A 586 -9.53 6.01 -5.08
N VAL A 587 -8.74 6.97 -5.53
CA VAL A 587 -7.69 6.79 -6.53
C VAL A 587 -6.34 6.87 -5.81
N ASP A 588 -5.48 5.89 -6.01
CA ASP A 588 -4.11 5.93 -5.50
C ASP A 588 -3.21 6.67 -6.49
N ARG A 589 -2.65 7.80 -6.04
CA ARG A 589 -1.72 8.63 -6.82
C ARG A 589 -0.35 8.70 -6.14
N PRO A 590 0.47 7.64 -6.23
CA PRO A 590 1.77 7.59 -5.54
C PRO A 590 2.67 8.77 -5.89
N PHE A 591 2.71 9.18 -7.14
CA PHE A 591 3.47 10.34 -7.61
C PHE A 591 3.03 11.68 -6.99
N LYS A 592 1.77 11.79 -6.55
CA LYS A 592 1.23 12.99 -5.89
C LYS A 592 1.17 12.86 -4.36
N HIS A 593 1.53 11.70 -3.84
CA HIS A 593 1.49 11.35 -2.41
C HIS A 593 0.10 11.46 -1.79
N ASP A 594 -0.96 11.25 -2.59
CA ASP A 594 -2.33 11.40 -2.13
C ASP A 594 -3.26 10.29 -2.62
N GLN A 595 -4.41 10.22 -1.99
CA GLN A 595 -5.49 9.30 -2.33
C GLN A 595 -6.81 10.07 -2.36
N PRO A 596 -7.05 10.89 -3.42
CA PRO A 596 -8.27 11.67 -3.51
C PRO A 596 -9.50 10.81 -3.74
N PRO A 597 -10.70 11.34 -3.47
CA PRO A 597 -11.95 10.71 -3.86
C PRO A 597 -11.99 10.45 -5.37
N TRP A 598 -12.39 9.23 -5.73
CA TRP A 598 -12.74 8.86 -7.09
C TRP A 598 -14.17 9.25 -7.35
N THR A 599 -14.40 10.22 -8.21
CA THR A 599 -15.71 10.76 -8.51
C THR A 599 -16.23 10.31 -9.87
N VAL A 600 -17.53 10.17 -9.97
CA VAL A 600 -18.27 9.97 -11.23
C VAL A 600 -19.11 11.21 -11.46
N ASP A 601 -18.85 11.92 -12.55
CA ASP A 601 -19.63 13.07 -12.99
C ASP A 601 -20.70 12.63 -13.97
N THR A 602 -21.95 12.83 -13.61
CA THR A 602 -23.11 12.51 -14.42
C THR A 602 -23.85 13.75 -14.94
N SER A 603 -23.25 14.93 -14.81
CA SER A 603 -23.90 16.22 -15.17
C SER A 603 -23.86 16.55 -16.66
N GLY A 604 -22.88 16.04 -17.41
CA GLY A 604 -22.64 16.39 -18.81
C GLY A 604 -22.60 15.20 -19.76
N PRO A 605 -21.57 15.12 -20.62
CA PRO A 605 -21.37 13.99 -21.53
C PRO A 605 -21.22 12.65 -20.82
N GLY A 606 -20.85 12.66 -19.54
CA GLY A 606 -20.72 11.49 -18.67
C GLY A 606 -22.01 11.01 -18.00
N SER A 607 -23.16 11.50 -18.42
CA SER A 607 -24.44 11.33 -17.76
C SER A 607 -24.95 9.90 -17.59
N ASN A 608 -24.57 8.98 -18.49
CA ASN A 608 -24.79 7.55 -18.31
C ASN A 608 -23.47 6.87 -17.90
N VAL A 609 -23.56 5.91 -16.99
CA VAL A 609 -22.40 5.24 -16.38
C VAL A 609 -22.41 3.76 -16.71
N LEU A 610 -21.32 3.25 -17.26
CA LEU A 610 -21.09 1.82 -17.50
C LEU A 610 -20.04 1.28 -16.54
N ILE A 611 -20.43 0.28 -15.74
CA ILE A 611 -19.52 -0.40 -14.81
C ILE A 611 -19.15 -1.76 -15.38
N LEU A 612 -17.88 -1.92 -15.71
CA LEU A 612 -17.31 -3.14 -16.31
C LEU A 612 -16.50 -3.93 -15.28
N GLY A 613 -16.57 -5.25 -15.34
CA GLY A 613 -15.75 -6.09 -14.49
C GLY A 613 -16.12 -7.56 -14.51
N ALA A 614 -15.19 -8.42 -14.18
CA ALA A 614 -15.41 -9.87 -14.07
C ALA A 614 -16.47 -10.22 -13.01
N GLY A 615 -16.94 -11.46 -13.03
CA GLY A 615 -17.77 -12.00 -11.95
C GLY A 615 -17.05 -11.85 -10.60
N GLY A 616 -17.75 -11.35 -9.58
CA GLY A 616 -17.18 -11.12 -8.24
C GLY A 616 -16.23 -9.91 -8.12
N SER A 617 -16.07 -9.08 -9.15
CA SER A 617 -15.22 -7.87 -9.11
C SER A 617 -15.77 -6.73 -8.25
N GLY A 618 -17.02 -6.80 -7.78
CA GLY A 618 -17.65 -5.76 -6.96
C GLY A 618 -18.58 -4.80 -7.73
N LYS A 619 -19.05 -5.16 -8.95
CA LYS A 619 -19.95 -4.31 -9.75
C LYS A 619 -21.23 -3.90 -9.00
N THR A 620 -21.92 -4.85 -8.39
CA THR A 620 -23.15 -4.57 -7.61
C THR A 620 -22.85 -3.67 -6.40
N THR A 621 -21.69 -3.88 -5.74
CA THR A 621 -21.25 -2.98 -4.65
C THR A 621 -20.99 -1.57 -5.17
N ALA A 622 -20.38 -1.43 -6.35
CA ALA A 622 -20.18 -0.12 -6.96
C ALA A 622 -21.49 0.61 -7.28
N LEU A 623 -22.54 -0.13 -7.70
CA LEU A 623 -23.90 0.41 -7.85
C LEU A 623 -24.45 0.89 -6.50
N GLN A 624 -24.36 0.05 -5.46
CA GLN A 624 -24.82 0.41 -4.10
C GLN A 624 -24.07 1.64 -3.59
N THR A 625 -22.76 1.71 -3.81
CA THR A 625 -21.93 2.85 -3.41
C THR A 625 -22.33 4.13 -4.12
N LEU A 626 -22.61 4.08 -5.43
CA LEU A 626 -23.05 5.24 -6.19
C LEU A 626 -24.40 5.75 -5.66
N ILE A 627 -25.37 4.85 -5.44
CA ILE A 627 -26.70 5.17 -4.90
C ILE A 627 -26.59 5.78 -3.50
N THR A 628 -25.80 5.18 -2.61
CA THR A 628 -25.62 5.68 -1.23
C THR A 628 -24.87 7.00 -1.21
N SER A 629 -23.87 7.19 -2.08
CA SER A 629 -23.16 8.47 -2.25
C SER A 629 -24.11 9.60 -2.64
N ALA A 630 -24.94 9.36 -3.65
CA ALA A 630 -25.96 10.31 -4.07
C ALA A 630 -26.98 10.60 -2.95
N ALA A 631 -27.38 9.58 -2.20
CA ALA A 631 -28.32 9.73 -1.09
C ALA A 631 -27.77 10.50 0.10
N LEU A 632 -26.45 10.52 0.30
CA LEU A 632 -25.79 11.34 1.34
C LEU A 632 -25.58 12.80 0.92
N THR A 633 -25.66 13.13 -0.38
CA THR A 633 -25.37 14.45 -0.89
C THR A 633 -26.59 15.23 -1.39
N HIS A 634 -27.62 14.54 -1.86
CA HIS A 634 -28.81 15.13 -2.48
C HIS A 634 -30.10 14.73 -1.74
N THR A 635 -31.15 15.48 -1.96
CA THR A 635 -32.50 15.15 -1.45
C THR A 635 -33.23 14.17 -2.36
N PRO A 636 -34.27 13.41 -1.85
CA PRO A 636 -35.10 12.54 -2.68
C PRO A 636 -35.88 13.27 -3.77
N GLU A 637 -36.03 14.60 -3.67
CA GLU A 637 -36.62 15.41 -4.72
C GLU A 637 -35.63 15.78 -5.82
N GLN A 638 -34.32 15.86 -5.48
CA GLN A 638 -33.27 16.20 -6.44
C GLN A 638 -32.81 14.99 -7.24
N VAL A 639 -32.68 13.82 -6.61
CA VAL A 639 -32.17 12.60 -7.25
C VAL A 639 -33.01 11.39 -6.84
N GLN A 640 -33.43 10.58 -7.83
CA GLN A 640 -34.19 9.36 -7.61
C GLN A 640 -33.59 8.17 -8.37
N PHE A 641 -33.75 6.98 -7.78
CA PHE A 641 -33.26 5.73 -8.34
C PHE A 641 -34.39 4.72 -8.56
N TYR A 642 -34.33 4.06 -9.70
CA TYR A 642 -35.20 2.91 -10.06
C TYR A 642 -34.27 1.80 -10.52
N ALA A 643 -34.31 0.63 -9.87
CA ALA A 643 -33.34 -0.41 -10.10
C ALA A 643 -33.92 -1.71 -10.67
N LEU A 644 -33.23 -2.26 -11.67
CA LEU A 644 -33.50 -3.55 -12.28
C LEU A 644 -32.39 -4.52 -11.84
N ALA A 645 -32.69 -5.40 -10.88
CA ALA A 645 -31.74 -6.31 -10.23
C ALA A 645 -31.73 -7.68 -10.95
N TYR A 646 -30.87 -7.84 -11.95
CA TYR A 646 -30.73 -9.06 -12.75
C TYR A 646 -29.52 -9.93 -12.35
N SER A 647 -28.63 -9.45 -11.50
CA SER A 647 -27.44 -10.20 -11.06
C SER A 647 -27.69 -10.96 -9.75
N SER A 648 -28.17 -10.26 -8.73
CA SER A 648 -28.41 -10.83 -7.41
C SER A 648 -29.40 -10.00 -6.59
N THR A 649 -29.84 -10.54 -5.45
CA THR A 649 -30.70 -9.82 -4.50
C THR A 649 -29.93 -8.75 -3.71
N ALA A 650 -28.59 -8.66 -3.86
CA ALA A 650 -27.79 -7.69 -3.09
C ALA A 650 -28.24 -6.24 -3.34
N LEU A 651 -28.67 -5.90 -4.55
CA LEU A 651 -29.13 -4.55 -4.86
C LEU A 651 -30.44 -4.18 -4.12
N THR A 652 -31.21 -5.15 -3.64
CA THR A 652 -32.46 -4.87 -2.89
C THR A 652 -32.22 -4.17 -1.55
N THR A 653 -31.01 -4.23 -1.02
CA THR A 653 -30.64 -3.55 0.25
C THR A 653 -30.74 -2.03 0.16
N VAL A 654 -30.66 -1.44 -1.06
CA VAL A 654 -30.81 0.02 -1.22
C VAL A 654 -32.28 0.47 -1.25
N ALA A 655 -33.24 -0.46 -1.32
CA ALA A 655 -34.68 -0.14 -1.38
C ALA A 655 -35.20 0.63 -0.15
N ALA A 656 -34.49 0.56 0.98
CA ALA A 656 -34.83 1.29 2.20
C ALA A 656 -34.47 2.79 2.13
N LEU A 657 -33.67 3.22 1.14
CA LEU A 657 -33.31 4.63 0.97
C LEU A 657 -34.49 5.45 0.47
N PRO A 658 -34.75 6.65 1.02
CA PRO A 658 -35.82 7.53 0.56
C PRO A 658 -35.72 7.93 -0.93
N HIS A 659 -34.52 7.83 -1.51
CA HIS A 659 -34.22 8.14 -2.92
C HIS A 659 -34.59 7.03 -3.88
N VAL A 660 -34.93 5.84 -3.38
CA VAL A 660 -35.21 4.67 -4.23
C VAL A 660 -36.73 4.49 -4.36
N GLY A 661 -37.23 4.67 -5.56
CA GLY A 661 -38.66 4.51 -5.85
C GLY A 661 -39.07 3.05 -5.98
N GLU A 662 -38.25 2.22 -6.63
CA GLU A 662 -38.52 0.78 -6.76
C GLU A 662 -37.24 -0.01 -7.07
N VAL A 663 -37.17 -1.26 -6.59
CA VAL A 663 -36.16 -2.26 -6.98
C VAL A 663 -36.90 -3.51 -7.42
N VAL A 664 -36.79 -3.88 -8.70
CA VAL A 664 -37.46 -5.04 -9.30
C VAL A 664 -36.47 -5.93 -10.04
N GLY A 665 -36.83 -7.18 -10.31
CA GLY A 665 -35.95 -8.13 -10.98
C GLY A 665 -36.78 -9.17 -11.79
N PRO A 666 -36.12 -10.23 -12.30
CA PRO A 666 -36.74 -11.23 -13.17
C PRO A 666 -37.94 -11.97 -12.54
N THR A 667 -38.06 -11.96 -11.22
CA THR A 667 -39.20 -12.55 -10.49
C THR A 667 -40.47 -11.69 -10.57
N ASP A 668 -40.34 -10.40 -10.94
CA ASP A 668 -41.48 -9.48 -11.20
C ASP A 668 -41.39 -8.85 -12.60
N PRO A 669 -41.60 -9.61 -13.67
CA PRO A 669 -41.54 -9.10 -15.04
C PRO A 669 -42.53 -7.95 -15.34
N TYR A 670 -43.62 -7.90 -14.58
CA TYR A 670 -44.59 -6.81 -14.69
C TYR A 670 -43.99 -5.50 -14.13
N GLY A 671 -43.39 -5.55 -12.94
CA GLY A 671 -42.71 -4.40 -12.33
C GLY A 671 -41.56 -3.87 -13.21
N VAL A 672 -40.76 -4.77 -13.80
CA VAL A 672 -39.67 -4.39 -14.73
C VAL A 672 -40.22 -3.60 -15.90
N ARG A 673 -41.26 -4.12 -16.60
CA ARG A 673 -41.90 -3.42 -17.75
C ARG A 673 -42.50 -2.08 -17.32
N ARG A 674 -43.19 -2.06 -16.18
CA ARG A 674 -43.77 -0.81 -15.64
C ARG A 674 -42.75 0.25 -15.35
N THR A 675 -41.62 -0.09 -14.71
CA THR A 675 -40.55 0.83 -14.41
C THR A 675 -40.03 1.51 -15.68
N VAL A 676 -39.72 0.73 -16.71
CA VAL A 676 -39.22 1.29 -17.99
C VAL A 676 -40.32 2.12 -18.69
N ALA A 677 -41.56 1.66 -18.69
CA ALA A 677 -42.66 2.37 -19.29
C ALA A 677 -42.95 3.72 -18.60
N GLU A 678 -42.87 3.79 -17.28
CA GLU A 678 -43.01 5.01 -16.48
C GLU A 678 -41.91 6.04 -16.84
N LEU A 679 -40.67 5.61 -16.95
CA LEU A 679 -39.56 6.49 -17.32
C LEU A 679 -39.65 6.98 -18.77
N LEU A 680 -40.17 6.15 -19.70
CA LEU A 680 -40.45 6.56 -21.06
C LEU A 680 -41.63 7.55 -21.15
N ALA A 681 -42.65 7.37 -20.32
CA ALA A 681 -43.78 8.29 -20.24
C ALA A 681 -43.30 9.65 -19.73
N LEU A 682 -42.45 9.68 -18.67
CA LEU A 682 -41.85 10.89 -18.15
C LEU A 682 -40.92 11.56 -19.18
N LEU A 683 -40.11 10.77 -19.91
CA LEU A 683 -39.28 11.33 -21.00
C LEU A 683 -40.12 12.07 -22.05
N ARG A 684 -41.26 11.50 -22.45
CA ARG A 684 -42.21 12.16 -23.41
C ARG A 684 -42.81 13.41 -22.79
N GLU A 685 -43.22 13.37 -21.55
CA GLU A 685 -43.76 14.50 -20.82
C GLU A 685 -42.75 15.64 -20.70
N ARG A 686 -41.54 15.36 -20.29
CA ARG A 686 -40.45 16.37 -20.17
C ARG A 686 -40.07 16.98 -21.52
N LYS A 687 -40.07 16.22 -22.60
CA LYS A 687 -39.89 16.80 -23.96
C LYS A 687 -40.95 17.84 -24.28
N HIS A 688 -42.21 17.60 -23.94
CA HIS A 688 -43.30 18.56 -24.14
C HIS A 688 -43.16 19.75 -23.21
N THR A 689 -42.87 19.53 -21.93
CA THR A 689 -42.68 20.54 -20.91
C THR A 689 -41.51 21.48 -21.23
N PHE A 690 -40.37 20.95 -21.73
CA PHE A 690 -39.24 21.78 -22.09
C PHE A 690 -39.50 22.73 -23.26
N LEU A 691 -40.32 22.26 -24.21
CA LEU A 691 -40.81 23.10 -25.32
C LEU A 691 -41.86 24.12 -24.86
N GLU A 692 -42.81 23.73 -24.02
CA GLU A 692 -43.89 24.62 -23.55
C GLU A 692 -43.37 25.74 -22.65
N TYR A 693 -42.36 25.45 -21.78
CA TYR A 693 -41.82 26.42 -20.80
C TYR A 693 -40.49 27.01 -21.21
N ASP A 694 -40.04 26.79 -22.43
CA ASP A 694 -38.77 27.31 -22.96
C ASP A 694 -37.59 26.99 -22.02
N VAL A 695 -37.39 25.67 -21.75
CA VAL A 695 -36.31 25.14 -20.95
C VAL A 695 -35.21 24.63 -21.87
N PRO A 696 -34.04 25.32 -21.96
CA PRO A 696 -33.00 24.96 -22.93
C PRO A 696 -32.17 23.75 -22.51
N SER A 697 -32.06 23.45 -21.20
CA SER A 697 -31.28 22.33 -20.70
C SER A 697 -31.78 21.85 -19.32
N MET A 698 -31.37 20.62 -18.94
CA MET A 698 -31.67 20.07 -17.62
C MET A 698 -31.02 20.89 -16.48
N GLU A 699 -29.89 21.50 -16.69
CA GLU A 699 -29.25 22.42 -15.73
C GLU A 699 -30.19 23.60 -15.41
N VAL A 700 -30.75 24.25 -16.45
CA VAL A 700 -31.71 25.35 -16.27
C VAL A 700 -33.00 24.87 -15.60
N PHE A 701 -33.46 23.64 -15.93
CA PHE A 701 -34.60 23.02 -15.25
C PHE A 701 -34.36 22.88 -13.75
N ARG A 702 -33.21 22.31 -13.34
CA ARG A 702 -32.83 22.17 -11.92
C ARG A 702 -32.79 23.51 -11.19
N ARG A 703 -32.15 24.52 -11.78
CA ARG A 703 -32.04 25.85 -11.18
C ARG A 703 -33.40 26.56 -11.02
N ARG A 704 -34.27 26.45 -12.01
CA ARG A 704 -35.64 26.96 -11.93
C ARG A 704 -36.49 26.25 -10.89
N LYS A 705 -36.32 24.91 -10.78
CA LYS A 705 -37.10 24.05 -9.87
C LYS A 705 -36.64 24.15 -8.42
N PHE A 706 -35.35 24.13 -8.17
CA PHE A 706 -34.77 24.01 -6.82
C PHE A 706 -34.20 25.31 -6.26
N LEU A 707 -33.74 26.25 -7.09
CA LEU A 707 -33.14 27.50 -6.65
C LEU A 707 -34.09 28.70 -6.87
N GLY A 708 -35.26 28.51 -7.42
CA GLY A 708 -36.24 29.57 -7.62
C GLY A 708 -35.81 30.61 -8.65
N GLU A 709 -34.91 30.26 -9.59
CA GLU A 709 -34.53 31.18 -10.68
C GLU A 709 -35.74 31.55 -11.55
N ALA A 710 -35.67 32.71 -12.20
CA ALA A 710 -36.74 33.24 -13.01
C ALA A 710 -37.20 32.28 -14.14
N GLY A 711 -38.45 31.99 -14.21
CA GLY A 711 -39.08 31.07 -15.13
C GLY A 711 -39.81 29.93 -14.39
N ARG A 712 -41.03 29.67 -14.82
CA ARG A 712 -41.83 28.58 -14.25
C ARG A 712 -41.47 27.27 -14.91
N VAL A 713 -41.39 26.21 -14.11
CA VAL A 713 -41.46 24.80 -14.54
C VAL A 713 -42.49 24.11 -13.67
N PRO A 714 -43.28 23.20 -14.24
CA PRO A 714 -44.24 22.42 -13.44
C PRO A 714 -43.46 21.47 -12.52
N ASN A 715 -43.97 21.26 -11.32
CA ASN A 715 -43.45 20.21 -10.45
C ASN A 715 -43.99 18.84 -10.90
N ASP A 716 -43.18 18.10 -11.65
CA ASP A 716 -43.46 16.75 -12.10
C ASP A 716 -43.21 15.67 -11.02
N GLY A 717 -42.75 16.05 -9.80
CA GLY A 717 -42.40 15.14 -8.71
C GLY A 717 -41.02 14.51 -8.84
N PHE A 718 -40.29 14.81 -9.94
CA PHE A 718 -39.01 14.17 -10.24
C PHE A 718 -37.88 15.16 -10.42
N GLY A 719 -36.69 14.90 -9.82
CA GLY A 719 -35.42 15.55 -10.12
C GLY A 719 -34.69 14.85 -11.29
N ASP A 720 -33.43 14.56 -11.07
CA ASP A 720 -32.67 13.67 -11.94
C ASP A 720 -32.90 12.22 -11.55
N ILE A 721 -33.18 11.38 -12.52
CA ILE A 721 -33.59 9.99 -12.34
C ILE A 721 -32.50 9.08 -12.88
N PHE A 722 -32.16 8.07 -12.10
CA PHE A 722 -31.18 7.04 -12.48
C PHE A 722 -31.90 5.69 -12.62
N LEU A 723 -31.96 5.17 -13.85
CA LEU A 723 -32.31 3.77 -14.10
C LEU A 723 -31.05 2.92 -13.90
N VAL A 724 -31.04 2.16 -12.82
CA VAL A 724 -29.93 1.27 -12.48
C VAL A 724 -30.22 -0.13 -13.00
N ILE A 725 -29.27 -0.69 -13.77
CA ILE A 725 -29.39 -2.02 -14.36
C ILE A 725 -28.21 -2.88 -13.91
N ASP A 726 -28.45 -3.79 -12.98
CA ASP A 726 -27.45 -4.76 -12.56
C ASP A 726 -27.52 -5.99 -13.48
N ASN A 727 -26.52 -6.12 -14.36
CA ASN A 727 -26.40 -7.10 -15.45
C ASN A 727 -27.30 -6.79 -16.69
N TYR A 728 -26.79 -5.83 -17.50
CA TYR A 728 -27.44 -5.44 -18.77
C TYR A 728 -27.67 -6.60 -19.73
N ARG A 729 -26.71 -7.55 -19.80
CA ARG A 729 -26.81 -8.71 -20.67
C ARG A 729 -28.00 -9.61 -20.32
N ALA A 730 -28.22 -9.91 -19.05
CA ALA A 730 -29.33 -10.75 -18.62
C ALA A 730 -30.68 -10.10 -18.96
N LEU A 731 -30.79 -8.77 -18.78
CA LEU A 731 -31.99 -8.03 -19.22
C LEU A 731 -32.21 -8.12 -20.75
N ALA A 732 -31.10 -8.01 -21.52
CA ALA A 732 -31.18 -8.04 -22.99
C ALA A 732 -31.57 -9.43 -23.54
N GLU A 733 -31.15 -10.49 -22.91
CA GLU A 733 -31.48 -11.88 -23.28
C GLU A 733 -32.92 -12.25 -22.94
N GLU A 734 -33.53 -11.65 -21.91
CA GLU A 734 -34.87 -11.96 -21.46
C GLU A 734 -35.93 -11.28 -22.31
N ASN A 735 -35.74 -10.03 -22.76
CA ASN A 735 -36.80 -9.26 -23.43
C ASN A 735 -36.26 -8.25 -24.45
N GLU A 736 -36.31 -8.62 -25.75
CA GLU A 736 -35.79 -7.79 -26.84
C GLU A 736 -36.60 -6.47 -27.02
N VAL A 737 -37.91 -6.45 -26.79
CA VAL A 737 -38.71 -5.23 -26.88
C VAL A 737 -38.37 -4.25 -25.77
N LEU A 738 -38.15 -4.76 -24.54
CA LEU A 738 -37.83 -3.95 -23.40
C LEU A 738 -36.44 -3.31 -23.54
N ILE A 739 -35.46 -4.04 -24.08
CA ILE A 739 -34.11 -3.51 -24.29
C ILE A 739 -34.10 -2.37 -25.30
N GLU A 740 -34.96 -2.39 -26.36
CA GLU A 740 -35.06 -1.25 -27.26
C GLU A 740 -35.64 -0.01 -26.58
N GLN A 741 -36.58 -0.18 -25.65
CA GLN A 741 -37.08 0.90 -24.80
C GLN A 741 -36.00 1.46 -23.86
N VAL A 742 -35.20 0.61 -23.24
CA VAL A 742 -34.03 1.02 -22.42
C VAL A 742 -33.01 1.75 -23.29
N ASN A 743 -32.73 1.26 -24.50
CA ASN A 743 -31.82 1.93 -25.45
C ASN A 743 -32.31 3.33 -25.84
N GLN A 744 -33.63 3.52 -25.95
CA GLN A 744 -34.20 4.84 -26.15
C GLN A 744 -33.91 5.78 -24.96
N ILE A 745 -34.03 5.28 -23.72
CA ILE A 745 -33.67 6.05 -22.51
C ILE A 745 -32.18 6.38 -22.50
N ILE A 746 -31.29 5.42 -22.79
CA ILE A 746 -29.83 5.65 -22.85
C ILE A 746 -29.49 6.80 -23.82
N ASN A 747 -30.13 6.81 -25.01
CA ASN A 747 -29.77 7.77 -26.05
C ASN A 747 -30.45 9.15 -25.88
N GLN A 748 -31.64 9.22 -25.31
CA GLN A 748 -32.43 10.43 -25.25
C GLN A 748 -32.67 10.98 -23.85
N GLY A 749 -32.59 10.11 -22.82
CA GLY A 749 -32.86 10.45 -21.43
C GLY A 749 -31.97 11.54 -20.84
N PRO A 750 -30.65 11.51 -21.09
CA PRO A 750 -29.71 12.46 -20.46
C PRO A 750 -30.08 13.94 -20.66
N SER A 751 -30.56 14.32 -21.83
CA SER A 751 -30.99 15.69 -22.12
C SER A 751 -32.18 16.13 -21.28
N PHE A 752 -32.91 15.20 -20.69
CA PHE A 752 -34.12 15.39 -19.91
C PHE A 752 -34.02 14.88 -18.47
N GLY A 753 -32.78 14.67 -17.96
CA GLY A 753 -32.49 14.23 -16.58
C GLY A 753 -32.91 12.79 -16.28
N ILE A 754 -32.85 11.92 -17.26
CA ILE A 754 -33.05 10.49 -17.07
C ILE A 754 -31.75 9.77 -17.49
N HIS A 755 -31.00 9.27 -16.51
CA HIS A 755 -29.69 8.66 -16.66
C HIS A 755 -29.78 7.14 -16.54
N VAL A 756 -28.84 6.43 -17.15
CA VAL A 756 -28.72 4.99 -17.00
C VAL A 756 -27.40 4.62 -16.41
N VAL A 757 -27.41 3.80 -15.34
CA VAL A 757 -26.22 3.19 -14.75
C VAL A 757 -26.33 1.68 -14.95
N ALA A 758 -25.45 1.11 -15.75
CA ALA A 758 -25.52 -0.30 -16.08
C ALA A 758 -24.23 -1.05 -15.73
N THR A 759 -24.36 -2.32 -15.34
CA THR A 759 -23.22 -3.23 -15.19
C THR A 759 -23.15 -4.24 -16.33
N ALA A 760 -21.93 -4.57 -16.75
CA ALA A 760 -21.65 -5.62 -17.73
C ALA A 760 -20.32 -6.31 -17.42
N ASP A 761 -20.15 -7.55 -17.88
CA ASP A 761 -18.86 -8.24 -17.73
C ASP A 761 -17.85 -7.73 -18.76
N ARG A 762 -18.34 -7.43 -19.98
CA ARG A 762 -17.53 -6.92 -21.09
C ARG A 762 -18.28 -5.84 -21.86
N GLU A 763 -17.54 -4.88 -22.39
CA GLU A 763 -18.13 -3.84 -23.25
C GLU A 763 -18.78 -4.41 -24.52
N SER A 764 -18.28 -5.53 -25.03
CA SER A 764 -18.82 -6.21 -26.22
C SER A 764 -20.25 -6.76 -26.06
N GLU A 765 -20.75 -6.86 -24.83
CA GLU A 765 -22.15 -7.26 -24.55
C GLU A 765 -23.16 -6.17 -24.96
N LEU A 766 -22.69 -4.91 -25.10
CA LEU A 766 -23.50 -3.81 -25.55
C LEU A 766 -23.31 -3.60 -27.07
N ARG A 767 -24.42 -3.40 -27.80
CA ARG A 767 -24.36 -3.05 -29.24
C ARG A 767 -23.67 -1.69 -29.44
N PRO A 768 -22.89 -1.46 -30.52
CA PRO A 768 -22.13 -0.23 -30.71
C PRO A 768 -22.89 1.08 -30.52
N PRO A 769 -24.17 1.22 -31.02
CA PRO A 769 -24.93 2.45 -30.81
C PRO A 769 -25.30 2.71 -29.34
N VAL A 770 -25.48 1.65 -28.55
CA VAL A 770 -25.81 1.75 -27.12
C VAL A 770 -24.55 2.09 -26.30
N ARG A 771 -23.42 1.46 -26.67
CA ARG A 771 -22.13 1.69 -26.06
C ARG A 771 -21.70 3.15 -26.09
N SER A 772 -21.92 3.85 -27.20
CA SER A 772 -21.60 5.27 -27.35
C SER A 772 -22.49 6.19 -26.49
N GLY A 773 -23.60 5.71 -25.97
CA GLY A 773 -24.47 6.43 -25.05
C GLY A 773 -23.96 6.49 -23.62
N PHE A 774 -22.92 5.70 -23.27
CA PHE A 774 -22.29 5.72 -21.95
C PHE A 774 -21.03 6.58 -21.98
N GLY A 775 -21.10 7.76 -21.41
CA GLY A 775 -19.99 8.72 -21.38
C GLY A 775 -19.03 8.47 -20.22
N SER A 776 -19.52 7.98 -19.08
CA SER A 776 -18.68 7.62 -17.92
C SER A 776 -18.50 6.09 -17.84
N ARG A 777 -17.27 5.69 -17.47
CA ARG A 777 -16.90 4.29 -17.32
C ARG A 777 -16.17 4.05 -16.02
N ILE A 778 -16.52 2.96 -15.36
CA ILE A 778 -15.84 2.38 -14.22
C ILE A 778 -15.32 1.02 -14.65
N GLU A 779 -14.01 0.87 -14.75
CA GLU A 779 -13.38 -0.42 -15.04
C GLU A 779 -12.84 -1.02 -13.75
N LEU A 780 -13.54 -2.00 -13.22
CA LEU A 780 -13.06 -2.88 -12.17
C LEU A 780 -12.19 -3.97 -12.80
N ARG A 781 -11.70 -4.91 -12.01
CA ARG A 781 -10.93 -6.01 -12.54
C ARG A 781 -11.71 -6.76 -13.63
N LEU A 782 -11.16 -6.79 -14.82
CA LEU A 782 -11.72 -7.45 -15.99
C LEU A 782 -11.35 -8.94 -16.05
N ALA A 783 -12.18 -9.75 -16.68
CA ALA A 783 -11.89 -11.17 -16.92
C ALA A 783 -10.80 -11.37 -17.99
N ALA A 784 -10.77 -10.50 -19.00
CA ALA A 784 -9.77 -10.46 -20.04
C ALA A 784 -9.17 -9.04 -20.09
N VAL A 785 -7.88 -8.92 -19.93
CA VAL A 785 -7.17 -7.63 -19.88
C VAL A 785 -7.21 -6.88 -21.23
N GLU A 786 -7.47 -7.59 -22.31
CA GLU A 786 -7.62 -7.04 -23.66
C GLU A 786 -8.90 -6.21 -23.80
N ASP A 787 -9.86 -6.42 -22.92
CA ASP A 787 -11.11 -5.65 -22.87
C ASP A 787 -10.94 -4.27 -22.21
N ALA A 788 -9.79 -3.98 -21.60
CA ALA A 788 -9.50 -2.69 -20.98
C ALA A 788 -9.50 -1.55 -22.00
N LYS A 789 -10.18 -0.44 -21.68
CA LYS A 789 -10.30 0.75 -22.53
C LYS A 789 -9.76 2.01 -21.86
N LEU A 790 -9.83 2.09 -20.53
CA LEU A 790 -9.33 3.24 -19.80
C LEU A 790 -7.82 3.25 -19.71
N VAL A 791 -7.21 2.05 -19.62
CA VAL A 791 -5.77 1.87 -19.52
C VAL A 791 -5.29 0.83 -20.53
N ARG A 792 -3.99 0.81 -20.86
CA ARG A 792 -3.45 -0.25 -21.71
C ARG A 792 -3.51 -1.61 -21.01
N SER A 793 -3.72 -2.67 -21.77
CA SER A 793 -3.86 -4.05 -21.28
C SER A 793 -2.69 -4.49 -20.38
N ARG A 794 -1.45 -4.02 -20.66
CA ARG A 794 -0.27 -4.32 -19.84
C ARG A 794 -0.39 -3.83 -18.39
N PHE A 795 -1.12 -2.73 -18.14
CA PHE A 795 -1.36 -2.21 -16.80
C PHE A 795 -2.62 -2.82 -16.18
N ALA A 796 -3.64 -3.12 -16.99
CA ALA A 796 -4.87 -3.74 -16.51
C ALA A 796 -4.63 -5.11 -15.85
N LYS A 797 -3.57 -5.84 -16.23
CA LYS A 797 -3.17 -7.11 -15.60
C LYS A 797 -2.78 -6.97 -14.12
N ASP A 798 -2.31 -5.77 -13.72
CA ASP A 798 -1.80 -5.52 -12.39
C ASP A 798 -2.91 -5.19 -11.37
N VAL A 799 -4.18 -5.15 -11.82
CA VAL A 799 -5.33 -5.00 -10.92
C VAL A 799 -5.46 -6.22 -10.01
N PRO A 800 -5.37 -6.07 -8.68
CA PRO A 800 -5.43 -7.18 -7.74
C PRO A 800 -6.74 -7.99 -7.83
N VAL A 801 -6.67 -9.30 -7.51
CA VAL A 801 -7.82 -10.21 -7.44
C VAL A 801 -8.58 -9.96 -6.14
N LYS A 802 -9.09 -8.73 -5.96
CA LYS A 802 -9.91 -8.34 -4.80
C LYS A 802 -11.13 -7.56 -5.30
N PRO A 803 -12.33 -7.74 -4.69
CA PRO A 803 -13.51 -6.96 -5.03
C PRO A 803 -13.29 -5.46 -4.89
N GLY A 804 -13.91 -4.67 -5.75
CA GLY A 804 -13.81 -3.20 -5.74
C GLY A 804 -12.54 -2.62 -6.32
N ARG A 805 -11.55 -3.46 -6.67
CA ARG A 805 -10.29 -3.00 -7.29
C ARG A 805 -10.49 -2.73 -8.78
N GLY A 806 -9.93 -1.61 -9.24
CA GLY A 806 -9.99 -1.19 -10.63
C GLY A 806 -8.83 -0.26 -10.98
N MET A 807 -8.92 0.32 -12.17
CA MET A 807 -7.97 1.32 -12.65
C MET A 807 -8.66 2.46 -13.37
N VAL A 808 -8.07 3.65 -13.29
CA VAL A 808 -8.40 4.82 -14.10
C VAL A 808 -7.17 5.32 -14.84
N ALA A 809 -7.37 6.05 -15.93
CA ALA A 809 -6.26 6.67 -16.66
C ALA A 809 -5.57 7.75 -15.81
N VAL A 810 -4.26 7.89 -15.99
CA VAL A 810 -3.50 9.00 -15.37
C VAL A 810 -3.95 10.31 -16.00
N ASN A 811 -4.35 11.27 -15.18
CA ASN A 811 -4.84 12.59 -15.59
C ASN A 811 -3.85 13.73 -15.30
N TYR A 812 -2.58 13.43 -15.00
CA TYR A 812 -1.51 14.41 -14.74
C TYR A 812 -0.22 14.00 -15.46
N VAL A 813 0.65 14.98 -15.72
CA VAL A 813 1.94 14.74 -16.37
C VAL A 813 2.90 14.11 -15.36
N ARG A 814 3.46 12.96 -15.72
CA ARG A 814 4.60 12.30 -15.07
C ARG A 814 5.81 12.44 -15.99
N LEU A 815 7.00 12.61 -15.42
CA LEU A 815 8.23 12.88 -16.20
C LEU A 815 8.58 11.80 -17.25
N ASP A 816 8.20 10.53 -17.01
CA ASP A 816 8.49 9.39 -17.88
C ASP A 816 7.30 8.44 -18.10
N SER A 817 6.06 8.92 -17.91
CA SER A 817 4.91 8.05 -17.98
C SER A 817 4.31 7.92 -19.36
N ASP A 818 3.96 6.71 -19.75
CA ASP A 818 3.00 6.46 -20.80
C ASP A 818 1.66 7.14 -20.46
N PRO A 819 1.12 8.03 -21.29
CA PRO A 819 -0.17 8.70 -21.03
C PRO A 819 -1.36 7.74 -20.87
N GLN A 820 -1.20 6.46 -21.24
CA GLN A 820 -2.18 5.41 -21.02
C GLN A 820 -1.85 4.49 -19.84
N SER A 821 -0.94 4.88 -18.97
CA SER A 821 -0.72 4.20 -17.69
C SER A 821 -1.93 4.39 -16.78
N GLY A 822 -2.16 3.43 -15.89
CA GLY A 822 -3.30 3.44 -14.98
C GLY A 822 -2.92 3.80 -13.55
N LEU A 823 -3.90 4.34 -12.83
CA LEU A 823 -3.86 4.51 -11.38
C LEU A 823 -4.81 3.50 -10.75
N HIS A 824 -4.36 2.84 -9.72
CA HIS A 824 -5.20 1.90 -8.97
C HIS A 824 -6.34 2.63 -8.25
N THR A 825 -7.51 2.00 -8.26
CA THR A 825 -8.70 2.48 -7.56
C THR A 825 -9.25 1.42 -6.63
N LEU A 826 -10.01 1.88 -5.63
CA LEU A 826 -10.79 1.03 -4.76
C LEU A 826 -12.16 1.66 -4.50
N VAL A 827 -13.23 0.95 -4.82
CA VAL A 827 -14.60 1.34 -4.54
C VAL A 827 -14.83 1.40 -3.03
N ALA A 828 -15.51 2.43 -2.56
CA ALA A 828 -15.88 2.58 -1.16
C ALA A 828 -16.96 1.59 -0.75
N ARG A 829 -17.01 1.25 0.52
CA ARG A 829 -18.05 0.40 1.10
C ARG A 829 -19.32 1.22 1.34
N PRO A 830 -20.53 0.77 0.91
CA PRO A 830 -21.79 1.48 1.11
C PRO A 830 -22.25 1.37 2.60
N ALA A 831 -21.53 2.03 3.51
CA ALA A 831 -21.76 1.97 4.94
C ALA A 831 -21.34 3.28 5.63
N LEU A 832 -21.82 3.50 6.85
CA LEU A 832 -21.36 4.57 7.75
C LEU A 832 -20.00 4.22 8.38
N SER A 833 -19.33 5.22 8.92
CA SER A 833 -17.98 5.09 9.48
C SER A 833 -17.90 4.21 10.73
N ASP A 834 -18.97 4.14 11.50
CA ASP A 834 -19.10 3.32 12.72
C ASP A 834 -19.50 1.85 12.44
N THR A 835 -19.78 1.53 11.17
CA THR A 835 -20.23 0.18 10.80
C THR A 835 -19.04 -0.78 10.70
N PRO A 836 -19.07 -1.95 11.35
CA PRO A 836 -18.00 -2.95 11.26
C PRO A 836 -17.67 -3.37 9.82
N ASP A 837 -16.40 -3.68 9.52
CA ASP A 837 -15.92 -3.96 8.17
C ASP A 837 -16.58 -5.14 7.46
N ASN A 838 -17.15 -6.08 8.21
CA ASN A 838 -17.80 -7.29 7.70
C ASN A 838 -19.31 -7.15 7.48
N VAL A 839 -19.89 -5.98 7.77
CA VAL A 839 -21.34 -5.73 7.66
C VAL A 839 -21.63 -4.90 6.42
N PHE A 840 -22.47 -5.43 5.52
CA PHE A 840 -23.09 -4.67 4.42
C PHE A 840 -24.29 -3.91 4.98
N ALA A 841 -24.09 -2.63 5.27
CA ALA A 841 -25.04 -1.86 6.08
C ALA A 841 -25.64 -0.67 5.32
N SER A 842 -26.17 -0.90 4.11
CA SER A 842 -27.02 0.09 3.45
C SER A 842 -28.23 0.50 4.30
N ASP A 843 -28.68 -0.38 5.22
CA ASP A 843 -29.76 -0.09 6.16
C ASP A 843 -29.36 1.01 7.17
N SER A 844 -28.10 1.03 7.64
CA SER A 844 -27.61 2.11 8.52
C SER A 844 -27.57 3.45 7.80
N VAL A 845 -27.13 3.45 6.54
CA VAL A 845 -27.15 4.67 5.70
C VAL A 845 -28.58 5.13 5.48
N ALA A 846 -29.50 4.20 5.16
CA ALA A 846 -30.91 4.52 4.96
C ALA A 846 -31.53 5.14 6.23
N ALA A 847 -31.23 4.61 7.40
CA ALA A 847 -31.68 5.16 8.68
C ALA A 847 -31.13 6.58 8.93
N ALA A 848 -29.85 6.81 8.67
CA ALA A 848 -29.23 8.13 8.85
C ALA A 848 -29.81 9.15 7.84
N VAL A 849 -29.94 8.79 6.57
CA VAL A 849 -30.52 9.65 5.54
C VAL A 849 -31.97 10.00 5.85
N SER A 850 -32.77 9.02 6.33
CA SER A 850 -34.17 9.25 6.70
C SER A 850 -34.37 10.26 7.84
N GLN A 851 -33.35 10.55 8.65
CA GLN A 851 -33.41 11.58 9.67
C GLN A 851 -33.35 13.00 9.12
N VAL A 852 -32.72 13.20 7.97
CA VAL A 852 -32.52 14.52 7.34
C VAL A 852 -33.33 14.69 6.05
N ALA A 853 -33.69 13.62 5.39
CA ALA A 853 -34.43 13.64 4.13
C ALA A 853 -35.90 14.02 4.38
N VAL A 854 -36.42 14.88 3.51
CA VAL A 854 -37.85 15.19 3.44
C VAL A 854 -38.42 14.59 2.16
N GLY A 855 -39.48 13.80 2.30
CA GLY A 855 -40.13 13.13 1.16
C GLY A 855 -39.46 11.82 0.75
N HIS A 856 -40.01 11.20 -0.27
CA HIS A 856 -39.54 9.94 -0.85
C HIS A 856 -39.62 10.00 -2.37
N ALA A 857 -38.79 9.24 -3.04
CA ALA A 857 -38.93 9.01 -4.50
C ALA A 857 -40.32 8.45 -4.83
N PRO A 858 -40.98 8.96 -5.85
CA PRO A 858 -42.30 8.43 -6.26
C PRO A 858 -42.20 6.93 -6.57
N PRO A 859 -43.09 6.10 -6.01
CA PRO A 859 -43.13 4.69 -6.39
C PRO A 859 -43.62 4.53 -7.82
N VAL A 860 -43.17 3.47 -8.49
CA VAL A 860 -43.66 3.15 -9.84
C VAL A 860 -45.15 2.83 -9.77
N ARG A 861 -45.94 3.60 -10.51
CA ARG A 861 -47.40 3.40 -10.56
C ARG A 861 -47.73 2.08 -11.26
N ARG A 862 -48.39 1.19 -10.55
CA ARG A 862 -48.81 -0.11 -11.08
C ARG A 862 -50.26 -0.10 -11.44
N LEU A 863 -50.64 -0.86 -12.47
CA LEU A 863 -52.04 -1.07 -12.78
C LEU A 863 -52.69 -1.78 -11.58
N PRO A 864 -53.73 -1.20 -10.97
CA PRO A 864 -54.39 -1.82 -9.82
C PRO A 864 -55.01 -3.18 -10.20
N ALA A 865 -54.90 -4.17 -9.32
CA ALA A 865 -55.50 -5.49 -9.56
C ALA A 865 -57.03 -5.42 -9.68
N LYS A 866 -57.65 -4.43 -9.04
CA LYS A 866 -59.07 -4.11 -9.13
C LYS A 866 -59.29 -2.62 -9.07
N PHE A 867 -60.06 -2.05 -9.97
CA PHE A 867 -60.46 -0.65 -9.91
C PHE A 867 -61.91 -0.48 -10.39
N GLY A 868 -62.54 0.54 -9.89
CA GLY A 868 -63.94 0.83 -10.23
C GLY A 868 -64.08 1.72 -11.44
N LEU A 869 -65.19 1.64 -12.14
CA LEU A 869 -65.48 2.48 -13.33
C LEU A 869 -65.46 3.97 -12.98
N ASP A 870 -65.79 4.36 -11.74
CA ASP A 870 -65.70 5.76 -11.27
C ASP A 870 -64.31 6.30 -11.24
N GLN A 871 -63.32 5.46 -11.02
CA GLN A 871 -61.90 5.85 -11.11
C GLN A 871 -61.50 6.12 -12.56
N VAL A 872 -61.95 5.28 -13.53
CA VAL A 872 -61.74 5.51 -14.96
C VAL A 872 -62.35 6.84 -15.37
N ARG A 873 -63.58 7.12 -14.91
CA ARG A 873 -64.32 8.36 -15.19
C ARG A 873 -63.59 9.58 -14.62
N THR A 874 -63.01 9.45 -13.43
CA THR A 874 -62.26 10.54 -12.81
C THR A 874 -61.01 10.85 -13.61
N LEU A 875 -60.28 9.82 -14.04
CA LEU A 875 -59.10 9.98 -14.90
C LEU A 875 -59.48 10.58 -16.25
N ALA A 876 -60.60 10.13 -16.87
CA ALA A 876 -61.07 10.66 -18.14
C ALA A 876 -61.48 12.14 -18.07
N LYS A 877 -62.03 12.62 -16.94
CA LYS A 877 -62.31 14.05 -16.71
C LYS A 877 -61.04 14.91 -16.58
N ALA A 878 -59.96 14.32 -16.08
CA ALA A 878 -58.69 14.98 -15.92
C ALA A 878 -57.81 14.98 -17.20
N ASP A 879 -58.13 14.07 -18.15
CA ASP A 879 -57.37 13.89 -19.37
C ASP A 879 -57.63 15.05 -20.35
N ARG A 880 -56.63 15.94 -20.51
CA ARG A 880 -56.68 17.08 -21.44
C ARG A 880 -56.20 16.78 -22.84
N ARG A 881 -55.75 15.53 -23.11
CA ARG A 881 -55.04 15.19 -24.34
C ARG A 881 -55.96 14.73 -25.45
N GLN A 882 -57.20 14.43 -25.14
CA GLN A 882 -58.06 13.81 -26.14
C GLN A 882 -59.30 14.62 -26.44
N ASN A 883 -59.46 14.98 -27.72
CA ASN A 883 -60.73 15.37 -28.34
C ASN A 883 -61.45 14.08 -28.75
N VAL A 884 -62.05 13.36 -27.82
CA VAL A 884 -62.66 12.02 -28.04
C VAL A 884 -63.94 12.08 -28.78
N GLY A 885 -64.39 13.23 -29.20
CA GLY A 885 -65.67 13.39 -29.86
C GLY A 885 -66.91 13.13 -28.94
N ALA A 886 -68.09 13.53 -29.37
CA ALA A 886 -69.25 13.47 -28.50
C ALA A 886 -69.74 12.04 -28.15
N GLY A 887 -69.21 10.99 -28.77
CA GLY A 887 -69.65 9.56 -28.58
C GLY A 887 -68.56 8.69 -27.91
N GLY A 888 -67.38 9.25 -27.50
CA GLY A 888 -66.27 8.47 -26.89
C GLY A 888 -66.56 8.01 -25.49
N ILE A 889 -66.38 6.73 -25.21
CA ILE A 889 -66.52 6.13 -23.86
C ILE A 889 -65.19 5.70 -23.30
N ALA A 890 -64.88 6.11 -22.06
CA ALA A 890 -63.74 5.63 -21.30
C ALA A 890 -64.10 4.36 -20.53
N TRP A 891 -63.50 3.24 -20.82
CA TRP A 891 -63.91 1.95 -20.25
C TRP A 891 -62.79 1.16 -19.53
N ALA A 892 -61.55 1.55 -19.73
CA ALA A 892 -60.39 0.86 -19.14
C ALA A 892 -59.24 1.84 -18.84
N ILE A 893 -58.22 1.39 -18.20
CA ILE A 893 -56.93 2.06 -18.01
C ILE A 893 -55.91 1.21 -18.74
N ASN A 894 -55.07 1.84 -19.60
CA ASN A 894 -53.98 1.12 -20.26
C ASN A 894 -52.81 0.91 -19.34
N GLU A 895 -52.00 -0.11 -19.55
CA GLU A 895 -50.82 -0.46 -18.77
C GLU A 895 -49.65 0.48 -19.06
N LEU A 896 -49.54 1.05 -20.25
CA LEU A 896 -48.36 1.76 -20.70
C LEU A 896 -48.15 3.09 -19.96
N ASP A 897 -49.22 3.89 -19.86
CA ASP A 897 -49.18 5.24 -19.27
C ASP A 897 -50.21 5.46 -18.16
N LEU A 898 -50.99 4.42 -17.83
CA LEU A 898 -52.11 4.44 -16.89
C LEU A 898 -53.17 5.50 -17.22
N GLN A 899 -53.34 5.79 -18.51
CA GLN A 899 -54.35 6.68 -19.01
C GLN A 899 -55.62 5.94 -19.38
N PRO A 900 -56.76 6.63 -19.42
CA PRO A 900 -58.02 6.02 -19.86
C PRO A 900 -57.92 5.48 -21.30
N VAL A 901 -58.51 4.31 -21.50
CA VAL A 901 -58.70 3.76 -22.85
C VAL A 901 -60.07 4.15 -23.30
N TYR A 902 -60.14 4.76 -24.48
CA TYR A 902 -61.37 5.22 -25.07
C TYR A 902 -61.82 4.31 -26.23
N LEU A 903 -63.13 4.16 -26.36
CA LEU A 903 -63.76 3.50 -27.45
C LEU A 903 -64.72 4.50 -28.10
N ASN A 904 -64.50 4.81 -29.37
CA ASN A 904 -65.40 5.66 -30.18
C ASN A 904 -66.04 4.82 -31.30
N PHE A 905 -67.33 4.59 -31.25
CA PHE A 905 -68.05 3.78 -32.28
C PHE A 905 -68.07 4.44 -33.64
N ALA A 906 -67.82 5.75 -33.76
CA ALA A 906 -67.67 6.41 -35.03
C ALA A 906 -66.38 6.05 -35.76
N GLU A 907 -65.32 5.71 -34.99
CA GLU A 907 -63.98 5.36 -35.50
C GLU A 907 -63.81 3.81 -35.53
N ASN A 908 -64.38 3.10 -34.54
CA ASN A 908 -64.24 1.66 -34.38
C ASN A 908 -65.58 0.98 -34.54
N ALA A 909 -65.92 0.58 -35.75
CA ALA A 909 -67.23 -0.07 -36.07
C ALA A 909 -67.42 -1.40 -35.32
N HIS A 910 -66.32 -2.11 -35.00
CA HIS A 910 -66.39 -3.45 -34.40
C HIS A 910 -65.42 -3.56 -33.25
N LEU A 911 -65.84 -4.23 -32.14
CA LEU A 911 -64.98 -4.57 -31.01
C LEU A 911 -65.12 -6.07 -30.76
N MET A 912 -63.93 -6.75 -30.69
CA MET A 912 -63.88 -8.15 -30.30
C MET A 912 -63.16 -8.27 -28.95
N VAL A 913 -63.83 -8.86 -27.95
CA VAL A 913 -63.23 -9.11 -26.61
C VAL A 913 -62.95 -10.60 -26.52
N THR A 914 -61.62 -10.92 -26.49
CA THR A 914 -61.14 -12.29 -26.37
C THR A 914 -60.47 -12.53 -25.02
N GLY A 915 -60.44 -13.77 -24.55
CA GLY A 915 -59.74 -14.13 -23.29
C GLY A 915 -60.12 -15.51 -22.79
N ARG A 916 -59.40 -15.98 -21.79
CA ARG A 916 -59.72 -17.26 -21.13
C ARG A 916 -60.96 -17.19 -20.29
N ARG A 917 -61.44 -18.35 -19.81
CA ARG A 917 -62.56 -18.42 -18.87
C ARG A 917 -62.26 -17.58 -17.62
N GLU A 918 -63.24 -16.85 -17.11
CA GLU A 918 -63.15 -16.00 -15.92
C GLU A 918 -62.18 -14.82 -15.99
N CYS A 919 -61.72 -14.42 -17.18
CA CYS A 919 -60.84 -13.28 -17.40
C CYS A 919 -61.54 -11.90 -17.42
N GLY A 920 -62.82 -11.82 -17.18
CA GLY A 920 -63.58 -10.57 -17.14
C GLY A 920 -64.25 -10.15 -18.43
N ARG A 921 -64.33 -10.96 -19.46
CA ARG A 921 -65.05 -10.64 -20.76
C ARG A 921 -66.44 -10.08 -20.58
N THR A 922 -67.28 -10.73 -19.75
CA THR A 922 -68.65 -10.28 -19.45
C THR A 922 -68.62 -8.95 -18.68
N THR A 923 -67.69 -8.78 -17.75
CA THR A 923 -67.49 -7.53 -16.98
C THR A 923 -67.06 -6.38 -17.91
N THR A 924 -66.17 -6.64 -18.88
CA THR A 924 -65.79 -5.66 -19.91
C THR A 924 -67.00 -5.20 -20.73
N LEU A 925 -67.80 -6.13 -21.21
CA LEU A 925 -69.06 -5.80 -21.95
C LEU A 925 -69.99 -5.01 -21.05
N ALA A 926 -70.19 -5.42 -19.80
CA ALA A 926 -71.06 -4.72 -18.85
C ALA A 926 -70.57 -3.29 -18.60
N THR A 927 -69.25 -3.10 -18.47
CA THR A 927 -68.59 -1.78 -18.30
C THR A 927 -68.85 -0.89 -19.51
N ILE A 928 -68.69 -1.41 -20.72
CA ILE A 928 -68.96 -0.69 -21.98
C ILE A 928 -70.46 -0.33 -22.09
N MET A 929 -71.35 -1.27 -21.77
CA MET A 929 -72.78 -1.01 -21.75
C MET A 929 -73.21 0.07 -20.74
N ALA A 930 -72.63 0.05 -19.52
CA ALA A 930 -72.84 1.07 -18.49
C ALA A 930 -72.41 2.45 -18.97
N GLU A 931 -71.29 2.54 -19.69
CA GLU A 931 -70.81 3.78 -20.28
C GLU A 931 -71.60 4.25 -21.46
N ILE A 932 -72.19 3.31 -22.31
CA ILE A 932 -73.14 3.67 -23.33
C ILE A 932 -74.34 4.35 -22.69
N GLY A 933 -74.92 3.78 -21.60
CA GLY A 933 -76.02 4.38 -20.87
C GLY A 933 -75.78 5.75 -20.28
N ARG A 934 -74.49 6.10 -20.06
CA ARG A 934 -74.08 7.38 -19.56
C ARG A 934 -73.77 8.46 -20.63
N VAL A 935 -73.25 8.05 -21.79
CA VAL A 935 -72.77 8.96 -22.84
C VAL A 935 -73.88 9.15 -23.92
N TYR A 936 -74.65 8.12 -24.24
CA TYR A 936 -75.62 8.14 -25.24
C TYR A 936 -77.02 8.31 -24.64
N GLU A 937 -77.96 8.83 -25.40
CA GLU A 937 -79.41 8.85 -25.09
C GLU A 937 -80.14 7.59 -25.60
N PRO A 938 -81.23 7.09 -24.91
CA PRO A 938 -81.94 5.93 -25.36
C PRO A 938 -82.79 6.22 -26.61
N GLY A 939 -82.87 5.23 -27.50
CA GLY A 939 -83.83 5.23 -28.61
C GLY A 939 -83.46 6.00 -29.89
N ALA A 940 -84.16 5.70 -30.98
CA ALA A 940 -84.02 6.39 -32.23
C ALA A 940 -84.89 7.62 -32.24
N SER A 941 -84.62 8.68 -31.61
CA SER A 941 -85.38 9.94 -31.77
C SER A 941 -84.96 10.60 -33.09
N ILE A 942 -85.75 10.52 -34.11
CA ILE A 942 -85.56 11.28 -35.35
C ILE A 942 -86.05 12.75 -35.17
N ALA A 943 -86.49 13.11 -33.98
CA ALA A 943 -87.25 14.35 -33.83
C ALA A 943 -86.60 15.35 -32.87
N ALA A 944 -85.32 15.67 -32.93
CA ALA A 944 -84.63 16.91 -32.57
C ALA A 944 -83.13 16.61 -32.47
N PRO A 945 -82.22 17.48 -32.91
CA PRO A 945 -80.78 17.29 -32.65
C PRO A 945 -80.55 17.60 -31.18
N THR A 946 -80.51 16.54 -30.37
CA THR A 946 -80.01 16.65 -28.98
C THR A 946 -78.51 16.69 -29.05
N SER A 947 -77.93 17.35 -28.12
CA SER A 947 -76.43 17.53 -28.02
C SER A 947 -75.69 16.23 -27.72
N ARG A 948 -76.40 15.09 -27.56
CA ARG A 948 -75.81 13.78 -27.28
C ARG A 948 -76.20 12.77 -28.39
N PRO A 949 -75.26 11.87 -28.74
CA PRO A 949 -75.59 10.78 -29.69
C PRO A 949 -76.63 9.78 -29.06
N SER A 950 -77.42 9.14 -29.84
CA SER A 950 -78.34 8.13 -29.36
C SER A 950 -77.84 6.71 -29.65
N ALA A 951 -78.30 5.75 -28.83
CA ALA A 951 -77.91 4.34 -28.99
C ALA A 951 -79.10 3.41 -28.78
N GLN A 952 -79.15 2.37 -29.59
CA GLN A 952 -80.03 1.22 -29.41
C GLN A 952 -79.17 -0.03 -29.30
N VAL A 953 -79.42 -0.83 -28.28
CA VAL A 953 -78.67 -2.04 -28.01
C VAL A 953 -79.47 -3.26 -28.33
N TRP A 954 -79.00 -4.10 -29.23
CA TRP A 954 -79.55 -5.41 -29.55
C TRP A 954 -78.72 -6.45 -28.83
N LEU A 955 -79.22 -7.06 -27.74
CA LEU A 955 -78.45 -7.85 -26.78
C LEU A 955 -78.72 -9.35 -27.00
N VAL A 956 -77.61 -10.06 -27.32
CA VAL A 956 -77.64 -11.53 -27.34
C VAL A 956 -76.91 -12.01 -26.11
N ASP A 957 -77.62 -12.48 -25.09
CA ASP A 957 -77.02 -12.90 -23.80
C ASP A 957 -77.64 -14.23 -23.32
N PRO A 958 -77.12 -15.37 -23.80
CA PRO A 958 -77.64 -16.69 -23.44
C PRO A 958 -77.57 -16.99 -21.92
N ARG A 959 -76.60 -16.31 -21.16
CA ARG A 959 -76.41 -16.48 -19.73
C ARG A 959 -77.19 -15.49 -18.87
N ARG A 960 -77.86 -14.52 -19.49
CA ARG A 960 -78.66 -13.45 -18.85
C ARG A 960 -77.85 -12.65 -17.81
N GLN A 961 -76.56 -12.44 -18.07
CA GLN A 961 -75.61 -11.74 -17.10
C GLN A 961 -75.58 -10.24 -17.38
N LEU A 962 -75.90 -9.77 -18.53
CA LEU A 962 -75.81 -8.39 -18.97
C LEU A 962 -77.18 -7.63 -18.96
N LEU A 963 -78.30 -8.33 -18.79
CA LEU A 963 -79.67 -7.76 -18.93
C LEU A 963 -79.88 -6.59 -17.91
N THR A 964 -79.29 -6.61 -16.72
CA THR A 964 -79.50 -5.60 -15.68
C THR A 964 -78.46 -4.47 -15.73
N THR A 965 -77.55 -4.50 -16.69
CA THR A 965 -76.46 -3.54 -16.77
C THR A 965 -76.85 -2.22 -17.41
N LEU A 966 -77.84 -2.27 -18.28
CA LEU A 966 -78.35 -1.13 -19.04
C LEU A 966 -79.84 -0.99 -18.81
N GLY A 967 -80.38 0.24 -18.83
CA GLY A 967 -81.76 0.49 -18.66
C GLY A 967 -82.59 -0.13 -19.81
N THR A 968 -83.91 -0.55 -19.57
CA THR A 968 -84.72 -1.13 -20.54
C THR A 968 -84.91 -0.22 -21.75
N ASP A 969 -84.81 1.08 -21.58
CA ASP A 969 -85.04 2.09 -22.65
C ASP A 969 -83.92 2.03 -23.75
N TYR A 970 -82.77 1.42 -23.44
CA TYR A 970 -81.66 1.23 -24.39
C TYR A 970 -81.72 -0.12 -25.10
N VAL A 971 -82.41 -1.17 -24.49
CA VAL A 971 -82.39 -2.52 -25.01
C VAL A 971 -83.57 -2.66 -25.94
N GLU A 972 -83.31 -2.50 -27.21
CA GLU A 972 -84.40 -2.65 -28.25
C GLU A 972 -84.79 -4.10 -28.41
N LYS A 973 -83.83 -5.00 -28.40
CA LYS A 973 -84.08 -6.43 -28.56
C LYS A 973 -83.20 -7.24 -27.64
N PHE A 974 -83.78 -8.35 -27.15
CA PHE A 974 -83.08 -9.29 -26.28
C PHE A 974 -83.31 -10.74 -26.77
N ALA A 975 -82.16 -11.45 -26.93
CA ALA A 975 -82.23 -12.88 -27.31
C ALA A 975 -81.30 -13.70 -26.36
N TYR A 976 -81.78 -14.84 -25.87
CA TYR A 976 -81.02 -15.73 -24.98
C TYR A 976 -80.93 -17.18 -25.48
N ASN A 977 -81.65 -17.51 -26.62
CA ASN A 977 -81.63 -18.83 -27.25
C ASN A 977 -81.43 -18.68 -28.77
N LEU A 978 -81.14 -19.78 -29.49
CA LEU A 978 -80.83 -19.79 -30.90
C LEU A 978 -81.95 -19.24 -31.76
N ASP A 979 -83.24 -19.60 -31.46
CA ASP A 979 -84.41 -19.14 -32.23
C ASP A 979 -84.56 -17.62 -32.10
N GLY A 980 -84.40 -17.10 -30.89
CA GLY A 980 -84.40 -15.64 -30.63
C GLY A 980 -83.32 -14.93 -31.36
N VAL A 981 -82.13 -15.52 -31.39
CA VAL A 981 -80.95 -14.93 -32.12
C VAL A 981 -81.29 -14.92 -33.64
N ALA A 982 -81.77 -16.00 -34.19
CA ALA A 982 -82.14 -16.08 -35.64
C ALA A 982 -83.17 -15.03 -36.01
N ALA A 983 -84.18 -14.88 -35.18
CA ALA A 983 -85.24 -13.88 -35.40
C ALA A 983 -84.68 -12.44 -35.34
N MET A 984 -83.83 -12.21 -34.33
CA MET A 984 -83.19 -10.94 -34.13
C MET A 984 -82.24 -10.60 -35.30
N MET A 985 -81.48 -11.56 -35.84
CA MET A 985 -80.56 -11.33 -36.95
C MET A 985 -81.30 -11.00 -38.25
N ASN A 986 -82.42 -11.63 -38.51
CA ASN A 986 -83.25 -11.30 -39.68
C ASN A 986 -83.77 -9.87 -39.57
N GLU A 987 -84.27 -9.48 -38.40
CA GLU A 987 -84.80 -8.13 -38.18
C GLU A 987 -83.67 -7.05 -38.23
N LEU A 988 -82.50 -7.37 -37.69
CA LEU A 988 -81.30 -6.52 -37.79
C LEU A 988 -80.89 -6.35 -39.27
N GLY A 989 -80.90 -7.40 -40.04
CA GLY A 989 -80.71 -7.37 -41.51
C GLY A 989 -81.63 -6.39 -42.21
N ASP A 990 -82.89 -6.38 -41.84
CA ASP A 990 -83.90 -5.46 -42.41
C ASP A 990 -83.64 -4.01 -41.97
N VAL A 991 -83.17 -3.81 -40.78
CA VAL A 991 -82.76 -2.46 -40.28
C VAL A 991 -81.55 -1.96 -41.03
N LEU A 992 -80.51 -2.81 -41.22
CA LEU A 992 -79.23 -2.45 -41.92
C LEU A 992 -79.61 -2.18 -43.44
N ALA A 993 -80.40 -2.99 -44.08
CA ALA A 993 -80.80 -2.76 -45.47
C ALA A 993 -81.48 -1.40 -45.65
N ARG A 994 -82.24 -0.94 -44.68
CA ARG A 994 -82.83 0.40 -44.67
C ARG A 994 -81.91 1.53 -44.49
N ARG A 995 -80.69 1.24 -43.90
CA ARG A 995 -79.60 2.21 -43.69
C ARG A 995 -78.55 2.18 -44.82
N GLU A 996 -78.70 1.29 -45.74
CA GLU A 996 -77.84 1.21 -46.92
C GLU A 996 -78.00 2.48 -47.74
N PRO A 997 -76.95 3.24 -48.03
CA PRO A 997 -77.05 4.46 -48.80
C PRO A 997 -77.55 4.16 -50.23
N PRO A 998 -78.31 5.04 -50.82
CA PRO A 998 -78.78 4.88 -52.23
C PRO A 998 -77.54 4.76 -53.16
N PRO A 999 -77.62 3.85 -54.17
CA PRO A 999 -76.54 3.71 -55.11
C PRO A 999 -76.30 4.98 -55.92
N GLY A 1000 -75.09 5.49 -55.94
CA GLY A 1000 -74.68 6.63 -56.74
C GLY A 1000 -74.29 7.89 -56.00
N LEU A 1001 -74.13 7.84 -54.65
CA LEU A 1001 -73.60 8.92 -53.86
C LEU A 1001 -72.08 8.96 -53.97
N SER A 1002 -71.52 10.14 -54.04
CA SER A 1002 -70.07 10.38 -54.00
C SER A 1002 -69.51 10.09 -52.59
N ALA A 1003 -68.21 9.89 -52.46
CA ALA A 1003 -67.55 9.67 -51.20
C ALA A 1003 -67.67 10.87 -50.22
N GLU A 1004 -68.00 12.09 -50.70
CA GLU A 1004 -68.29 13.27 -49.91
C GLU A 1004 -69.74 13.34 -49.41
N GLU A 1005 -70.68 12.62 -50.08
CA GLU A 1005 -72.08 12.54 -49.71
C GLU A 1005 -72.45 11.32 -48.84
N LEU A 1006 -71.51 10.37 -48.68
CA LEU A 1006 -71.53 9.25 -47.78
C LEU A 1006 -71.02 9.62 -46.38
#